data_08399c6534109e7f96cbf1b0ac8dc348
#
_entry.id   08399c6534109e7f96cbf1b0ac8dc348
#
_cell.length_a   1.000
_cell.length_b   1.000
_cell.length_c   1.000
_cell.angle_alpha   90.00
_cell.angle_beta   90.00
_cell.angle_gamma   90.00
#
_symmetry.space_group_name_H-M   'P 1'
#
loop_
_entity.id
_entity.type
_entity.pdbx_description
1 polymer ?
#
loop_
_entity_poly.entity_id
_entity_poly.type
_entity_poly.pdbx_seq_one_letter_code
_entity_poly.pdbx_strand_id
1 'polypeptide(L)'
;MNKLFYYACSALLASSSAFTAISCADNDLDNNGGAEGKGLLVRFNVNDVQEGVLSRGAMTRGAITPGLKNNDLAGAKLMPSNAQNLDVCLIETTVEGINPVKADARTRATIINNNSLGDFSTSALRGTTASNMITNNEWFHAAKTKNTGELYSPIYWNIEQPSARFYAIYPEKETYPQMTINAKDETGRPSVEFEVNTDVKKQVDLMTACTGDVTYATRGIHPKTQLNFRHALTAIRFAVGQNLSWDKTIDRVELKNVLLKSKYNLPTKTDGSDAAWDYAGYTQRGNAVLEGINVNTQASPNTVIIGKDDDNYIFYMIPQELTGNNITAYIHFTDNTHLEIPLKGKKWSPGTTRTYKISPNSSTWNYTLLGESPERPAKFYENLSLPYFITSYREDPTTHEKQAVAWKVVGYDKDGDDNFSMDEKPAWLTSLSKDSGEGDTNNAEECTAGLKIDAKNYRTIRNNILKNAQELGSVAQPYDLSTKGNTELRTTANSYLISAPGHYRIPLVYGNAIKDNKTNRRAYINHTRSENELMQRYILTNFLDHSGTPITEPWIEKTNGGANANIDGAYLVWSDEKPLSDIAPSLSIQHVNGDAFLDFTVTKENIESGNAVVAVTKNGTTVWSWHLWFAPEDALEKVTVTNHDNDDFDFSKETLGWNPIEWLDASYSQPRTVKVKIEQTIANNGIKQFTVINITQTPGIRRYGVSTLYQYGRKDAFPSVLLRSQIYGGHFDYNKDNTITIPKAIQNPGMIYKANDNDDDNNTWYRSPDKGGYTYLNLWAANNGSTSIEMTDRPIKTVYDPCPAGFSIPIPAAFTGFTTTGNRTTKTSEWNVDNTSQEDFVRNFGFNFWTNRDHNQTLFIPTIGSRRHNTGIMHEFGSRGKYWTAATHYQHDRVFAFEFYNYNDIESYSIPIIYTSNFSRRSFALPVRPVAEK
;
A
#
# COMPACT_ATOMS: atom_id res chain seq x y z
N MET A 1 4.80 -2.87 24.76
CA MET A 1 3.52 -2.40 24.20
C MET A 1 3.49 -2.47 22.66
N ASN A 2 4.58 -2.21 21.93
CA ASN A 2 4.60 -2.24 20.44
C ASN A 2 4.35 -3.63 19.79
N LYS A 3 4.70 -4.72 20.48
CA LYS A 3 4.43 -6.09 19.96
C LYS A 3 2.95 -6.48 20.02
N LEU A 4 2.21 -5.95 20.99
CA LEU A 4 0.77 -6.27 21.14
C LEU A 4 -0.09 -5.58 20.07
N PHE A 5 0.31 -4.39 19.62
CA PHE A 5 -0.41 -3.62 18.60
C PHE A 5 -0.22 -4.23 17.19
N TYR A 6 0.99 -4.71 16.91
CA TYR A 6 1.27 -5.40 15.65
C TYR A 6 0.54 -6.75 15.56
N TYR A 7 0.45 -7.47 16.70
CA TYR A 7 -0.34 -8.70 16.77
C TYR A 7 -1.85 -8.44 16.74
N ALA A 8 -2.34 -7.30 17.23
CA ALA A 8 -3.75 -6.95 17.15
C ALA A 8 -4.17 -6.59 15.73
N CYS A 9 -3.34 -5.88 14.96
CA CYS A 9 -3.60 -5.61 13.54
C CYS A 9 -3.46 -6.89 12.69
N SER A 10 -2.49 -7.76 13.01
CA SER A 10 -2.30 -9.03 12.31
C SER A 10 -3.36 -10.07 12.70
N ALA A 11 -3.84 -10.04 13.96
CA ALA A 11 -4.91 -10.93 14.42
C ALA A 11 -6.29 -10.51 13.90
N LEU A 12 -6.53 -9.21 13.67
CA LEU A 12 -7.74 -8.74 12.99
C LEU A 12 -7.73 -9.11 11.48
N LEU A 13 -6.58 -9.23 10.87
CA LEU A 13 -6.42 -9.74 9.50
C LEU A 13 -6.56 -11.27 9.42
N ALA A 14 -6.24 -12.00 10.51
CA ALA A 14 -6.31 -13.46 10.54
C ALA A 14 -7.63 -14.02 11.13
N SER A 15 -8.39 -13.22 11.90
CA SER A 15 -9.67 -13.67 12.49
C SER A 15 -10.89 -13.43 11.60
N SER A 16 -10.74 -12.74 10.46
CA SER A 16 -11.83 -12.58 9.48
C SER A 16 -12.01 -13.76 8.53
N SER A 17 -11.12 -14.77 8.59
CA SER A 17 -11.21 -15.96 7.73
C SER A 17 -12.11 -17.10 8.26
N ALA A 18 -12.85 -16.89 9.35
CA ALA A 18 -13.67 -17.94 9.99
C ALA A 18 -15.20 -17.70 9.99
N PHE A 19 -15.70 -16.69 9.27
CA PHE A 19 -17.15 -16.58 9.03
C PHE A 19 -17.44 -16.62 7.54
N THR A 20 -17.64 -17.83 7.07
CA THR A 20 -18.27 -18.11 5.78
C THR A 20 -19.77 -17.89 5.88
N ALA A 21 -20.29 -17.29 4.80
CA ALA A 21 -21.67 -17.20 4.36
C ALA A 21 -22.54 -16.15 5.06
N ILE A 22 -22.72 -15.08 4.41
CA ILE A 22 -23.79 -14.68 3.51
C ILE A 22 -23.36 -13.32 2.93
N SER A 23 -22.85 -13.36 1.72
CA SER A 23 -22.65 -12.17 0.91
C SER A 23 -24.03 -11.67 0.49
N CYS A 24 -24.48 -10.57 1.06
CA CYS A 24 -25.40 -9.71 0.33
C CYS A 24 -24.62 -9.10 -0.82
N ALA A 25 -24.89 -9.54 -2.02
CA ALA A 25 -24.47 -8.88 -3.23
C ALA A 25 -24.93 -7.42 -3.14
N ASP A 26 -23.97 -6.50 -3.02
CA ASP A 26 -24.22 -5.14 -3.44
C ASP A 26 -24.44 -5.20 -4.96
N ASN A 27 -25.71 -5.07 -5.33
CA ASN A 27 -26.08 -4.80 -6.69
C ASN A 27 -25.52 -3.42 -7.06
N ASP A 28 -24.33 -3.40 -7.67
CA ASP A 28 -23.97 -2.35 -8.59
C ASP A 28 -24.89 -2.48 -9.80
N LEU A 29 -26.09 -2.00 -9.65
CA LEU A 29 -26.95 -1.63 -10.76
C LEU A 29 -26.34 -0.37 -11.37
N ASP A 30 -25.42 -0.55 -12.29
CA ASP A 30 -25.17 0.40 -13.34
C ASP A 30 -26.49 0.57 -14.14
N ASN A 31 -27.30 1.49 -13.66
CA ASN A 31 -28.48 1.92 -14.33
C ASN A 31 -28.08 2.93 -15.42
N ASN A 32 -27.46 2.43 -16.49
CA ASN A 32 -27.42 3.11 -17.77
C ASN A 32 -28.29 2.34 -18.75
N GLY A 33 -29.43 2.90 -19.02
CA GLY A 33 -30.46 2.33 -19.84
C GLY A 33 -29.95 1.92 -21.22
N GLY A 34 -30.31 0.70 -21.61
CA GLY A 34 -30.40 0.31 -22.99
C GLY A 34 -29.19 -0.39 -23.58
N ALA A 35 -29.03 -1.68 -23.29
CA ALA A 35 -28.71 -2.72 -24.26
C ALA A 35 -28.83 -4.10 -23.61
N GLU A 36 -29.81 -4.87 -23.98
CA GLU A 36 -29.90 -6.29 -23.65
C GLU A 36 -28.62 -7.02 -24.05
N GLY A 37 -28.02 -7.80 -23.11
CA GLY A 37 -27.23 -8.97 -23.47
C GLY A 37 -25.72 -8.88 -23.49
N LYS A 38 -25.03 -8.07 -22.69
CA LYS A 38 -23.57 -8.25 -22.53
C LYS A 38 -23.30 -9.31 -21.45
N GLY A 39 -22.83 -10.50 -21.89
CA GLY A 39 -22.47 -11.62 -21.00
C GLY A 39 -21.27 -11.29 -20.11
N LEU A 40 -20.97 -12.18 -19.14
CA LEU A 40 -19.82 -12.09 -18.26
C LEU A 40 -18.49 -12.12 -19.04
N LEU A 41 -17.59 -11.17 -18.80
CA LEU A 41 -16.28 -11.07 -19.46
C LEU A 41 -15.36 -12.21 -19.04
N VAL A 42 -14.56 -12.72 -19.98
CA VAL A 42 -13.43 -13.60 -19.68
C VAL A 42 -12.29 -12.76 -19.13
N ARG A 43 -11.83 -13.09 -17.92
CA ARG A 43 -10.69 -12.47 -17.24
C ARG A 43 -9.83 -13.53 -16.56
N PHE A 44 -8.56 -13.24 -16.36
CA PHE A 44 -7.59 -14.17 -15.78
C PHE A 44 -6.98 -13.58 -14.51
N ASN A 45 -6.73 -14.45 -13.53
CA ASN A 45 -5.87 -14.15 -12.42
C ASN A 45 -4.45 -14.66 -12.74
N VAL A 46 -3.50 -13.74 -12.87
CA VAL A 46 -2.15 -14.00 -13.35
C VAL A 46 -1.18 -14.15 -12.18
N ASN A 47 -0.48 -15.30 -12.11
CA ASN A 47 0.55 -15.56 -11.10
C ASN A 47 1.81 -16.13 -11.75
N ASP A 48 2.96 -15.80 -11.17
CA ASP A 48 4.20 -16.52 -11.40
C ASP A 48 4.40 -17.52 -10.25
N VAL A 49 4.39 -18.82 -10.53
CA VAL A 49 4.52 -19.85 -9.50
C VAL A 49 5.95 -20.33 -9.28
N GLN A 50 6.91 -19.90 -10.12
CA GLN A 50 8.32 -20.22 -9.91
C GLN A 50 9.04 -19.20 -9.02
N GLU A 51 8.39 -18.11 -8.71
CA GLU A 51 8.84 -17.14 -7.70
C GLU A 51 8.61 -17.62 -6.26
N GLY A 52 8.04 -18.79 -6.04
CA GLY A 52 7.67 -19.15 -4.67
C GLY A 52 7.18 -20.55 -4.36
N VAL A 53 7.58 -21.59 -5.07
CA VAL A 53 7.29 -22.96 -4.58
C VAL A 53 8.30 -23.37 -3.54
N LEU A 54 8.18 -22.79 -2.35
CA LEU A 54 8.57 -23.49 -1.14
C LEU A 54 7.47 -24.52 -0.85
N SER A 55 7.85 -25.80 -0.89
CA SER A 55 7.04 -26.88 -0.32
C SER A 55 6.51 -26.44 1.05
N ARG A 56 5.21 -26.69 1.31
CA ARG A 56 4.55 -26.51 2.61
C ARG A 56 5.16 -27.46 3.65
N GLY A 57 6.38 -27.16 4.07
CA GLY A 57 7.06 -27.83 5.16
C GLY A 57 7.82 -26.78 5.93
N ALA A 58 7.27 -26.36 7.09
CA ALA A 58 7.91 -25.51 8.08
C ALA A 58 8.50 -24.22 7.50
N MET A 59 7.64 -23.24 7.16
CA MET A 59 8.07 -21.87 6.97
C MET A 59 8.47 -21.24 8.30
N THR A 60 9.72 -21.38 8.70
CA THR A 60 10.40 -20.29 9.38
C THR A 60 10.66 -19.23 8.31
N ARG A 61 10.33 -17.97 8.60
CA ARG A 61 10.50 -16.81 7.74
C ARG A 61 11.98 -16.61 7.33
N GLY A 62 12.42 -17.34 6.33
CA GLY A 62 13.66 -17.12 5.60
C GLY A 62 13.25 -16.93 4.16
N ALA A 63 13.38 -15.70 3.67
CA ALA A 63 13.14 -15.40 2.28
C ALA A 63 14.09 -16.24 1.41
N ILE A 64 13.61 -16.66 0.24
CA ILE A 64 14.44 -17.29 -0.77
C ILE A 64 15.43 -16.24 -1.25
N THR A 65 16.68 -16.38 -0.87
CA THR A 65 17.76 -15.54 -1.37
C THR A 65 18.12 -16.02 -2.77
N PRO A 66 18.08 -15.15 -3.78
CA PRO A 66 18.63 -15.46 -5.10
C PRO A 66 20.15 -15.60 -4.99
N GLY A 67 20.67 -16.81 -5.03
CA GLY A 67 22.11 -17.07 -4.93
C GLY A 67 22.41 -18.56 -4.96
N LEU A 68 23.66 -18.89 -5.18
CA LEU A 68 24.13 -20.26 -5.08
C LEU A 68 24.06 -20.72 -3.62
N LYS A 69 23.29 -21.79 -3.34
CA LYS A 69 23.24 -22.43 -2.03
C LYS A 69 24.34 -23.48 -1.97
N ASN A 70 24.81 -23.85 -0.76
CA ASN A 70 25.83 -24.90 -0.60
C ASN A 70 25.42 -26.21 -1.27
N ASN A 71 24.14 -26.60 -1.26
CA ASN A 71 23.66 -27.80 -1.95
C ASN A 71 23.81 -27.73 -3.48
N ASP A 72 23.77 -26.52 -4.05
CA ASP A 72 23.93 -26.29 -5.49
C ASP A 72 25.42 -26.44 -5.87
N LEU A 73 26.31 -26.10 -4.96
CA LEU A 73 27.76 -26.27 -5.13
C LEU A 73 28.24 -27.73 -4.95
N ALA A 74 27.50 -28.51 -4.18
CA ALA A 74 27.80 -29.95 -4.01
C ALA A 74 27.63 -30.77 -5.31
N GLY A 75 26.87 -30.24 -6.29
CA GLY A 75 26.70 -30.82 -7.62
C GLY A 75 27.64 -30.24 -8.69
N ALA A 76 28.55 -29.34 -8.33
CA ALA A 76 29.45 -28.69 -9.31
C ALA A 76 30.35 -29.69 -10.04
N LYS A 77 30.50 -29.49 -11.34
CA LYS A 77 31.36 -30.32 -12.19
C LYS A 77 32.47 -29.48 -12.75
N LEU A 78 33.65 -30.01 -12.65
CA LEU A 78 34.84 -29.45 -13.31
C LEU A 78 34.87 -29.83 -14.78
N MET A 79 35.04 -28.83 -15.65
CA MET A 79 35.13 -29.01 -17.11
C MET A 79 36.48 -28.46 -17.57
N PRO A 80 37.42 -29.32 -18.09
CA PRO A 80 38.71 -28.86 -18.52
C PRO A 80 38.62 -27.92 -19.73
N SER A 81 39.48 -26.92 -19.75
CA SER A 81 39.64 -25.98 -20.85
C SER A 81 40.64 -26.55 -21.88
N ASN A 82 40.41 -26.21 -23.16
CA ASN A 82 41.37 -26.50 -24.25
C ASN A 82 42.31 -25.31 -24.52
N ALA A 83 42.30 -24.26 -23.70
CA ALA A 83 43.11 -23.07 -23.90
C ALA A 83 44.62 -23.38 -23.76
N GLN A 84 45.39 -23.00 -24.76
CA GLN A 84 46.83 -23.08 -24.68
C GLN A 84 47.37 -22.10 -23.66
N ASN A 85 48.18 -22.56 -22.71
CA ASN A 85 48.83 -21.77 -21.67
C ASN A 85 47.93 -21.13 -20.61
N LEU A 86 46.62 -21.44 -20.57
CA LEU A 86 45.74 -21.03 -19.48
C LEU A 86 45.20 -22.25 -18.77
N ASP A 87 45.59 -22.41 -17.52
CA ASP A 87 45.15 -23.52 -16.67
C ASP A 87 43.79 -23.19 -16.02
N VAL A 88 42.72 -23.43 -16.75
CA VAL A 88 41.35 -23.07 -16.35
C VAL A 88 40.36 -24.18 -16.62
N CYS A 89 39.30 -24.20 -15.83
CA CYS A 89 38.10 -25.01 -16.01
C CYS A 89 36.85 -24.20 -15.80
N LEU A 90 35.68 -24.75 -16.15
CA LEU A 90 34.39 -24.21 -15.74
C LEU A 90 33.80 -25.05 -14.61
N ILE A 91 33.41 -24.40 -13.55
CA ILE A 91 32.61 -25.02 -12.50
C ILE A 91 31.14 -24.72 -12.83
N GLU A 92 30.33 -25.78 -13.02
CA GLU A 92 28.90 -25.69 -13.30
C GLU A 92 28.11 -25.81 -12.00
N THR A 93 27.15 -24.91 -11.82
CA THR A 93 26.13 -25.00 -10.76
C THR A 93 24.74 -24.84 -11.34
N THR A 94 23.73 -25.47 -10.73
CA THR A 94 22.35 -25.41 -11.14
C THR A 94 21.47 -25.04 -9.97
N VAL A 95 20.55 -24.11 -10.20
CA VAL A 95 19.52 -23.65 -9.23
C VAL A 95 18.15 -23.78 -9.87
N GLU A 96 17.16 -24.18 -9.10
CA GLU A 96 15.76 -24.13 -9.53
C GLU A 96 15.30 -22.67 -9.66
N GLY A 97 14.44 -22.42 -10.67
CA GLY A 97 13.95 -21.09 -11.02
C GLY A 97 14.87 -20.32 -11.96
N ILE A 98 14.32 -19.34 -12.63
CA ILE A 98 15.07 -18.36 -13.41
C ILE A 98 15.50 -17.25 -12.44
N ASN A 99 16.76 -17.29 -12.10
CA ASN A 99 17.30 -16.46 -11.02
C ASN A 99 18.50 -15.65 -11.50
N PRO A 100 18.29 -14.42 -12.01
CA PRO A 100 19.38 -13.49 -12.19
C PRO A 100 19.92 -13.11 -10.80
N VAL A 101 21.22 -13.26 -10.56
CA VAL A 101 21.86 -12.57 -9.44
C VAL A 101 21.55 -11.09 -9.62
N LYS A 102 21.09 -10.40 -8.58
CA LYS A 102 21.08 -8.95 -8.58
C LYS A 102 22.53 -8.54 -8.86
N ALA A 103 22.84 -8.25 -10.11
CA ALA A 103 23.98 -7.42 -10.39
C ALA A 103 23.70 -6.10 -9.66
N ASP A 104 24.78 -5.51 -9.12
CA ASP A 104 24.78 -4.22 -8.46
C ASP A 104 23.72 -3.29 -9.05
N ALA A 105 23.16 -2.37 -8.27
CA ALA A 105 21.97 -1.54 -8.58
C ALA A 105 21.98 -0.79 -9.94
N ARG A 106 22.95 -1.02 -10.79
CA ARG A 106 23.12 -0.46 -12.14
C ARG A 106 22.71 -1.40 -13.29
N THR A 107 22.33 -2.64 -13.03
CA THR A 107 21.97 -3.57 -14.11
C THR A 107 20.51 -3.97 -14.00
N ARG A 108 19.71 -3.48 -14.93
CA ARG A 108 18.29 -3.82 -15.11
C ARG A 108 18.13 -5.13 -15.89
N ALA A 109 18.63 -6.25 -15.37
CA ALA A 109 18.09 -7.52 -15.80
C ALA A 109 16.69 -7.65 -15.21
N THR A 110 15.70 -7.47 -16.03
CA THR A 110 14.29 -7.56 -15.61
C THR A 110 13.97 -9.02 -15.35
N ILE A 111 13.85 -9.41 -14.09
CA ILE A 111 13.19 -10.67 -13.74
C ILE A 111 11.74 -10.53 -14.17
N ILE A 112 11.28 -11.47 -14.98
CA ILE A 112 9.87 -11.49 -15.37
C ILE A 112 9.11 -12.15 -14.21
N ASN A 113 8.49 -11.33 -13.41
CA ASN A 113 7.57 -11.72 -12.34
C ASN A 113 6.22 -11.01 -12.56
N ASN A 114 5.28 -11.18 -11.67
CA ASN A 114 3.97 -10.54 -11.79
C ASN A 114 4.00 -9.02 -12.00
N ASN A 115 5.05 -8.34 -11.52
CA ASN A 115 5.20 -6.89 -11.66
C ASN A 115 5.92 -6.49 -12.97
N SER A 116 6.68 -7.41 -13.57
CA SER A 116 7.46 -7.21 -14.80
C SER A 116 6.96 -8.02 -16.00
N LEU A 117 5.96 -8.91 -15.80
CA LEU A 117 5.29 -9.60 -16.89
C LEU A 117 4.58 -8.56 -17.76
N GLY A 118 4.97 -8.49 -19.02
CA GLY A 118 4.30 -7.66 -20.01
C GLY A 118 3.00 -8.31 -20.54
N ASP A 119 2.46 -7.74 -21.60
CA ASP A 119 1.36 -8.35 -22.33
C ASP A 119 1.73 -9.75 -22.82
N PHE A 120 0.75 -10.64 -22.88
CA PHE A 120 0.93 -12.02 -23.32
C PHE A 120 -0.19 -12.45 -24.30
N SER A 121 -0.01 -13.59 -24.95
CA SER A 121 -1.02 -14.16 -25.86
C SER A 121 -1.82 -15.23 -25.16
N THR A 122 -3.14 -15.27 -25.37
CA THR A 122 -4.03 -16.30 -24.82
C THR A 122 -4.78 -17.03 -25.92
N SER A 123 -4.80 -18.37 -25.87
CA SER A 123 -5.66 -19.22 -26.71
C SER A 123 -6.66 -19.96 -25.84
N ALA A 124 -7.81 -20.32 -26.39
CA ALA A 124 -8.85 -20.96 -25.61
C ALA A 124 -9.60 -22.06 -26.38
N LEU A 125 -9.94 -23.10 -25.65
CA LEU A 125 -10.93 -24.12 -26.06
C LEU A 125 -12.23 -23.89 -25.32
N ARG A 126 -13.35 -24.24 -25.94
CA ARG A 126 -14.68 -24.15 -25.35
C ARG A 126 -15.59 -25.27 -25.84
N GLY A 127 -16.46 -25.76 -24.97
CA GLY A 127 -17.43 -26.78 -25.28
C GLY A 127 -18.54 -26.94 -24.25
N THR A 128 -19.50 -27.82 -24.55
CA THR A 128 -20.58 -28.18 -23.61
C THR A 128 -20.08 -29.05 -22.47
N THR A 129 -19.00 -29.80 -22.69
CA THR A 129 -18.30 -30.63 -21.70
C THR A 129 -16.79 -30.54 -21.93
N ALA A 130 -16.00 -30.98 -20.93
CA ALA A 130 -14.55 -31.04 -21.05
C ALA A 130 -14.07 -31.91 -22.26
N SER A 131 -14.73 -32.99 -22.54
CA SER A 131 -14.41 -33.85 -23.70
C SER A 131 -14.79 -33.19 -25.02
N ASN A 132 -15.94 -32.52 -25.08
CA ASN A 132 -16.43 -31.88 -26.32
C ASN A 132 -15.58 -30.65 -26.68
N MET A 133 -15.03 -29.90 -25.70
CA MET A 133 -14.18 -28.73 -26.01
C MET A 133 -12.89 -29.12 -26.73
N ILE A 134 -12.38 -30.34 -26.55
CA ILE A 134 -11.17 -30.82 -27.22
C ILE A 134 -11.42 -31.03 -28.71
N THR A 135 -12.60 -31.54 -29.09
CA THR A 135 -12.98 -31.82 -30.50
C THR A 135 -13.49 -30.59 -31.21
N ASN A 136 -13.99 -29.57 -30.50
CA ASN A 136 -14.45 -28.32 -31.13
C ASN A 136 -13.30 -27.48 -31.69
N ASN A 137 -13.62 -26.55 -32.59
CA ASN A 137 -12.67 -25.51 -32.98
C ASN A 137 -12.25 -24.65 -31.78
N GLU A 138 -11.07 -24.07 -31.86
CA GLU A 138 -10.64 -23.11 -30.84
C GLU A 138 -11.66 -21.98 -30.68
N TRP A 139 -11.90 -21.58 -29.44
CA TRP A 139 -12.77 -20.44 -29.16
C TRP A 139 -12.15 -19.14 -29.69
N PHE A 140 -10.89 -18.93 -29.32
CA PHE A 140 -10.03 -17.89 -29.91
C PHE A 140 -8.57 -18.34 -29.86
N HIS A 141 -7.76 -17.75 -30.72
CA HIS A 141 -6.38 -18.12 -30.93
C HIS A 141 -5.45 -16.91 -30.72
N ALA A 142 -4.43 -17.06 -29.89
CA ALA A 142 -3.35 -16.08 -29.64
C ALA A 142 -3.85 -14.65 -29.45
N ALA A 143 -4.96 -14.48 -28.73
CA ALA A 143 -5.53 -13.17 -28.41
C ALA A 143 -4.63 -12.39 -27.46
N LYS A 144 -4.35 -11.12 -27.79
CA LYS A 144 -3.55 -10.23 -26.96
C LYS A 144 -4.24 -9.98 -25.63
N THR A 145 -3.50 -10.20 -24.54
CA THR A 145 -3.98 -10.12 -23.16
C THR A 145 -3.01 -9.25 -22.34
N LYS A 146 -3.56 -8.37 -21.51
CA LYS A 146 -2.77 -7.53 -20.63
C LYS A 146 -2.17 -8.36 -19.50
N ASN A 147 -1.08 -7.89 -18.94
CA ASN A 147 -0.50 -8.45 -17.71
C ASN A 147 -1.48 -8.50 -16.51
N THR A 148 -2.52 -7.67 -16.52
CA THR A 148 -3.63 -7.69 -15.54
C THR A 148 -4.61 -8.85 -15.74
N GLY A 149 -4.46 -9.64 -16.81
CA GLY A 149 -5.36 -10.73 -17.15
C GLY A 149 -6.60 -10.34 -17.95
N GLU A 150 -6.68 -9.11 -18.43
CA GLU A 150 -7.78 -8.64 -19.30
C GLU A 150 -7.42 -8.78 -20.79
N LEU A 151 -8.35 -9.30 -21.58
CA LEU A 151 -8.23 -9.34 -23.01
C LEU A 151 -8.36 -7.93 -23.62
N TYR A 152 -7.50 -7.56 -24.58
CA TYR A 152 -7.63 -6.29 -25.31
C TYR A 152 -8.93 -6.22 -26.14
N SER A 153 -9.37 -7.35 -26.69
CA SER A 153 -10.69 -7.49 -27.32
C SER A 153 -11.61 -8.28 -26.40
N PRO A 154 -12.67 -7.66 -25.85
CA PRO A 154 -13.54 -8.30 -24.89
C PRO A 154 -14.21 -9.58 -25.42
N ILE A 155 -14.10 -10.68 -24.71
CA ILE A 155 -14.73 -11.97 -24.99
C ILE A 155 -15.61 -12.33 -23.80
N TYR A 156 -16.81 -12.88 -24.09
CA TYR A 156 -17.82 -13.15 -23.08
C TYR A 156 -18.06 -14.65 -22.91
N TRP A 157 -18.26 -15.06 -21.64
CA TRP A 157 -18.70 -16.41 -21.33
C TRP A 157 -20.07 -16.75 -21.96
N ASN A 158 -20.26 -18.01 -22.31
CA ASN A 158 -21.54 -18.53 -22.79
C ASN A 158 -21.93 -19.72 -21.92
N ILE A 159 -23.10 -19.63 -21.26
CA ILE A 159 -23.62 -20.69 -20.39
C ILE A 159 -24.01 -21.96 -21.15
N GLU A 160 -24.27 -21.86 -22.47
CA GLU A 160 -24.57 -23.01 -23.30
C GLU A 160 -23.32 -23.83 -23.65
N GLN A 161 -22.13 -23.24 -23.50
CA GLN A 161 -20.84 -23.88 -23.68
C GLN A 161 -19.97 -23.58 -22.45
N PRO A 162 -20.31 -24.15 -21.29
CA PRO A 162 -19.74 -23.73 -20.00
C PRO A 162 -18.31 -24.22 -19.75
N SER A 163 -17.87 -25.28 -20.42
CA SER A 163 -16.54 -25.86 -20.24
C SER A 163 -15.51 -25.13 -21.09
N ALA A 164 -14.40 -24.71 -20.52
CA ALA A 164 -13.31 -24.04 -21.23
C ALA A 164 -11.95 -24.44 -20.65
N ARG A 165 -10.90 -24.26 -21.46
CA ARG A 165 -9.50 -24.33 -21.06
C ARG A 165 -8.75 -23.21 -21.75
N PHE A 166 -7.94 -22.49 -20.98
CA PHE A 166 -7.17 -21.36 -21.50
C PHE A 166 -5.68 -21.65 -21.39
N TYR A 167 -4.95 -21.20 -22.39
CA TYR A 167 -3.51 -21.33 -22.51
C TYR A 167 -2.92 -19.93 -22.67
N ALA A 168 -1.91 -19.60 -21.89
CA ALA A 168 -1.24 -18.32 -21.93
C ALA A 168 0.23 -18.50 -22.31
N ILE A 169 0.73 -17.61 -23.14
CA ILE A 169 2.08 -17.62 -23.68
C ILE A 169 2.67 -16.21 -23.59
N TYR A 170 3.78 -16.07 -22.88
CA TYR A 170 4.59 -14.85 -22.82
C TYR A 170 5.92 -15.11 -23.51
N PRO A 171 6.45 -14.16 -24.31
CA PRO A 171 5.91 -12.84 -24.61
C PRO A 171 4.67 -12.85 -25.54
N GLU A 172 4.03 -11.70 -25.68
CA GLU A 172 2.95 -11.51 -26.65
C GLU A 172 3.49 -11.76 -28.07
N LYS A 173 2.73 -12.45 -28.92
CA LYS A 173 3.19 -12.98 -30.23
C LYS A 173 3.79 -11.93 -31.16
N GLU A 174 3.30 -10.68 -31.13
CA GLU A 174 3.80 -9.60 -31.99
C GLU A 174 5.12 -8.99 -31.47
N THR A 175 5.46 -9.25 -30.20
CA THR A 175 6.66 -8.67 -29.58
C THR A 175 7.93 -9.49 -29.79
N TYR A 176 7.79 -10.78 -30.23
CA TYR A 176 8.92 -11.64 -30.52
C TYR A 176 8.70 -12.38 -31.86
N PRO A 177 9.19 -11.84 -32.99
CA PRO A 177 8.94 -12.39 -34.33
C PRO A 177 9.45 -13.83 -34.56
N GLN A 178 10.36 -14.32 -33.74
CA GLN A 178 10.93 -15.68 -33.79
C GLN A 178 10.08 -16.70 -33.02
N MET A 179 8.84 -16.35 -32.68
CA MET A 179 7.89 -17.24 -32.03
C MET A 179 6.64 -17.37 -32.87
N THR A 180 6.19 -18.61 -33.06
CA THR A 180 4.91 -18.90 -33.72
C THR A 180 4.04 -19.70 -32.76
N ILE A 181 2.85 -19.21 -32.50
CA ILE A 181 1.85 -19.93 -31.72
C ILE A 181 0.99 -20.75 -32.69
N ASN A 182 1.04 -22.06 -32.55
CA ASN A 182 0.25 -22.97 -33.38
C ASN A 182 -1.09 -23.28 -32.72
N ALA A 183 -2.12 -23.45 -33.53
CA ALA A 183 -3.42 -23.93 -33.10
C ALA A 183 -3.30 -25.31 -32.41
N LYS A 184 -4.32 -25.67 -31.64
CA LYS A 184 -4.39 -26.98 -31.00
C LYS A 184 -4.28 -28.14 -32.00
N ASP A 185 -3.65 -29.20 -31.56
CA ASP A 185 -3.66 -30.50 -32.21
C ASP A 185 -4.96 -31.30 -31.95
N GLU A 186 -5.01 -32.56 -32.39
CA GLU A 186 -6.14 -33.45 -32.17
C GLU A 186 -6.39 -33.79 -30.69
N THR A 187 -5.39 -33.61 -29.85
CA THR A 187 -5.48 -33.79 -28.37
C THR A 187 -5.98 -32.54 -27.63
N GLY A 188 -6.24 -31.45 -28.37
CA GLY A 188 -6.67 -30.17 -27.83
C GLY A 188 -5.51 -29.36 -27.21
N ARG A 189 -4.27 -29.64 -27.63
CA ARG A 189 -3.05 -29.00 -27.11
C ARG A 189 -2.45 -28.02 -28.15
N PRO A 190 -2.44 -26.73 -27.91
CA PRO A 190 -1.67 -25.79 -28.69
C PRO A 190 -0.17 -25.96 -28.43
N SER A 191 0.64 -25.45 -29.38
CA SER A 191 2.09 -25.50 -29.23
C SER A 191 2.73 -24.18 -29.66
N VAL A 192 3.99 -23.99 -29.26
CA VAL A 192 4.80 -22.84 -29.64
C VAL A 192 6.04 -23.31 -30.38
N GLU A 193 6.23 -22.92 -31.64
CA GLU A 193 7.54 -22.95 -32.25
C GLU A 193 8.33 -21.74 -31.78
N PHE A 194 9.45 -21.98 -31.13
CA PHE A 194 10.29 -20.94 -30.57
C PHE A 194 11.70 -21.04 -31.12
N GLU A 195 12.19 -19.92 -31.61
CA GLU A 195 13.56 -19.79 -32.09
C GLU A 195 14.32 -18.78 -31.24
N VAL A 196 15.42 -19.23 -30.62
CA VAL A 196 16.27 -18.40 -29.78
C VAL A 196 17.02 -17.39 -30.64
N ASN A 197 17.00 -16.12 -30.30
CA ASN A 197 17.80 -15.12 -30.97
C ASN A 197 19.30 -15.38 -30.73
N THR A 198 20.11 -15.31 -31.79
CA THR A 198 21.54 -15.49 -31.69
C THR A 198 22.24 -14.35 -30.95
N ASP A 199 21.67 -13.15 -30.97
CA ASP A 199 22.11 -12.01 -30.14
C ASP A 199 21.43 -12.11 -28.76
N VAL A 200 22.19 -12.39 -27.73
CA VAL A 200 21.69 -12.56 -26.35
C VAL A 200 20.93 -11.33 -25.85
N LYS A 201 21.30 -10.14 -26.29
CA LYS A 201 20.61 -8.89 -25.92
C LYS A 201 19.16 -8.83 -26.41
N LYS A 202 18.82 -9.61 -27.44
CA LYS A 202 17.49 -9.69 -28.03
C LYS A 202 16.73 -10.95 -27.62
N GLN A 203 17.31 -11.78 -26.78
CA GLN A 203 16.64 -12.96 -26.25
C GLN A 203 15.56 -12.57 -25.24
N VAL A 204 14.49 -13.33 -25.22
CA VAL A 204 13.38 -13.18 -24.27
C VAL A 204 13.12 -14.52 -23.61
N ASP A 205 12.60 -14.50 -22.40
CA ASP A 205 12.16 -15.70 -21.73
C ASP A 205 10.82 -16.17 -22.30
N LEU A 206 10.64 -17.47 -22.45
CA LEU A 206 9.36 -18.08 -22.79
C LEU A 206 8.69 -18.61 -21.54
N MET A 207 7.55 -18.01 -21.17
CA MET A 207 6.74 -18.47 -20.05
C MET A 207 5.37 -18.91 -20.53
N THR A 208 4.84 -19.96 -19.93
CA THR A 208 3.53 -20.51 -20.29
C THR A 208 2.70 -20.85 -19.07
N ALA A 209 1.38 -20.78 -19.24
CA ALA A 209 0.42 -21.18 -18.21
C ALA A 209 -0.81 -21.86 -18.82
N CYS A 210 -1.51 -22.67 -18.03
CA CYS A 210 -2.79 -23.25 -18.38
C CYS A 210 -3.71 -23.21 -17.17
N THR A 211 -4.99 -22.87 -17.39
CA THR A 211 -6.00 -22.89 -16.30
C THR A 211 -6.43 -24.30 -15.91
N GLY A 212 -6.05 -25.33 -16.69
CA GLY A 212 -6.78 -26.61 -16.64
C GLY A 212 -8.24 -26.43 -17.09
N ASP A 213 -9.08 -27.39 -16.84
CA ASP A 213 -10.49 -27.32 -17.17
C ASP A 213 -11.25 -26.45 -16.19
N VAL A 214 -11.93 -25.44 -16.70
CA VAL A 214 -12.78 -24.53 -15.93
C VAL A 214 -14.21 -24.60 -16.42
N THR A 215 -15.17 -24.42 -15.50
CA THR A 215 -16.59 -24.52 -15.83
C THR A 215 -17.32 -23.24 -15.40
N TYR A 216 -18.01 -22.61 -16.33
CA TYR A 216 -18.96 -21.52 -16.08
C TYR A 216 -20.31 -22.09 -15.64
N ALA A 217 -20.42 -22.50 -14.37
CA ALA A 217 -21.55 -23.24 -13.85
C ALA A 217 -22.77 -22.39 -13.52
N THR A 218 -22.57 -21.12 -13.18
CA THR A 218 -23.63 -20.22 -12.71
C THR A 218 -23.56 -18.89 -13.47
N ARG A 219 -24.67 -18.44 -14.05
CA ARG A 219 -24.76 -17.19 -14.81
C ARG A 219 -24.39 -16.02 -13.89
N GLY A 220 -23.47 -15.15 -14.35
CA GLY A 220 -23.00 -13.96 -13.60
C GLY A 220 -21.88 -14.21 -12.58
N ILE A 221 -21.51 -15.49 -12.30
CA ILE A 221 -20.41 -15.81 -11.39
C ILE A 221 -19.16 -16.16 -12.18
N HIS A 222 -18.07 -15.43 -11.99
CA HIS A 222 -16.81 -15.68 -12.65
C HIS A 222 -16.22 -17.03 -12.26
N PRO A 223 -15.89 -17.90 -13.22
CA PRO A 223 -15.09 -19.08 -12.96
C PRO A 223 -13.68 -18.69 -12.51
N LYS A 224 -13.05 -19.55 -11.74
CA LYS A 224 -11.64 -19.37 -11.35
C LYS A 224 -10.73 -19.66 -12.57
N THR A 225 -10.26 -18.63 -13.22
CA THR A 225 -9.39 -18.69 -14.41
C THR A 225 -7.96 -18.29 -14.03
N GLN A 226 -7.30 -19.15 -13.23
CA GLN A 226 -5.95 -18.86 -12.74
C GLN A 226 -4.90 -19.29 -13.75
N LEU A 227 -4.00 -18.38 -14.12
CA LEU A 227 -2.84 -18.60 -14.98
C LEU A 227 -1.57 -18.55 -14.11
N ASN A 228 -0.99 -19.73 -13.86
CA ASN A 228 0.24 -19.92 -13.13
C ASN A 228 1.40 -20.05 -14.12
N PHE A 229 2.06 -18.94 -14.44
CA PHE A 229 3.15 -18.92 -15.41
C PHE A 229 4.38 -19.69 -14.92
N ARG A 230 5.01 -20.41 -15.85
CA ARG A 230 6.24 -21.18 -15.64
C ARG A 230 7.20 -20.96 -16.79
N HIS A 231 8.47 -20.91 -16.49
CA HIS A 231 9.55 -20.77 -17.46
C HIS A 231 9.75 -22.06 -18.26
N ALA A 232 9.71 -21.96 -19.59
CA ALA A 232 9.94 -23.06 -20.51
C ALA A 232 11.41 -23.21 -20.94
N LEU A 233 12.21 -22.13 -20.80
CA LEU A 233 13.63 -22.09 -21.15
C LEU A 233 14.52 -22.41 -19.96
N THR A 234 15.81 -22.60 -20.23
CA THR A 234 16.89 -22.62 -19.25
C THR A 234 17.64 -21.31 -19.30
N ALA A 235 17.83 -20.67 -18.18
CA ALA A 235 18.70 -19.51 -18.04
C ALA A 235 20.14 -19.95 -17.85
N ILE A 236 21.06 -19.42 -18.65
CA ILE A 236 22.49 -19.69 -18.57
C ILE A 236 23.22 -18.38 -18.39
N ARG A 237 24.15 -18.37 -17.47
CA ARG A 237 25.00 -17.22 -17.21
C ARG A 237 26.43 -17.65 -16.94
N PHE A 238 27.36 -16.74 -17.18
CA PHE A 238 28.76 -16.94 -16.93
C PHE A 238 29.24 -16.06 -15.78
N ALA A 239 30.24 -16.51 -15.03
CA ALA A 239 30.80 -15.75 -13.94
C ALA A 239 32.33 -15.89 -13.94
N VAL A 240 32.99 -14.84 -13.50
CA VAL A 240 34.43 -14.91 -13.13
C VAL A 240 34.52 -15.65 -11.81
N GLY A 241 35.39 -16.66 -11.77
CA GLY A 241 35.69 -17.40 -10.53
C GLY A 241 36.69 -16.64 -9.67
N GLN A 242 37.33 -17.43 -8.81
CA GLN A 242 38.33 -16.95 -7.88
C GLN A 242 39.71 -17.47 -8.29
N ASN A 243 40.77 -16.85 -7.80
CA ASN A 243 42.15 -17.32 -7.89
C ASN A 243 42.66 -17.48 -9.32
N LEU A 244 42.13 -16.76 -10.29
CA LEU A 244 42.71 -16.75 -11.62
C LEU A 244 44.10 -16.08 -11.55
N SER A 245 45.11 -16.83 -11.97
CA SER A 245 46.50 -16.37 -11.91
C SER A 245 46.89 -15.37 -13.01
N TRP A 246 45.95 -14.97 -13.83
CA TRP A 246 46.12 -14.13 -15.01
C TRP A 246 45.09 -12.97 -15.02
N ASP A 247 45.56 -11.83 -15.53
CA ASP A 247 44.78 -10.61 -15.67
C ASP A 247 44.35 -10.43 -17.13
N LYS A 248 43.08 -10.61 -17.42
CA LYS A 248 42.51 -10.45 -18.76
C LYS A 248 41.12 -9.81 -18.65
N THR A 249 40.75 -9.09 -19.68
CA THR A 249 39.43 -8.49 -19.78
C THR A 249 38.59 -9.26 -20.80
N ILE A 250 37.42 -9.75 -20.35
CA ILE A 250 36.42 -10.45 -21.18
C ILE A 250 35.62 -9.40 -21.95
N ASP A 251 35.57 -9.54 -23.29
CA ASP A 251 34.76 -8.66 -24.16
C ASP A 251 33.60 -9.36 -24.87
N ARG A 252 33.63 -10.72 -24.92
CA ARG A 252 32.58 -11.52 -25.55
C ARG A 252 32.47 -12.90 -24.93
N VAL A 253 31.22 -13.39 -24.81
CA VAL A 253 30.94 -14.80 -24.43
C VAL A 253 29.98 -15.39 -25.46
N GLU A 254 30.25 -16.63 -25.93
CA GLU A 254 29.38 -17.36 -26.83
C GLU A 254 29.08 -18.77 -26.31
N LEU A 255 27.86 -19.21 -26.55
CA LEU A 255 27.48 -20.62 -26.50
C LEU A 255 27.45 -21.12 -27.94
N LYS A 256 28.40 -22.00 -28.30
CA LYS A 256 28.53 -22.55 -29.67
C LYS A 256 27.80 -23.89 -29.83
N ASN A 257 27.24 -24.10 -31.03
CA ASN A 257 26.58 -25.32 -31.43
C ASN A 257 25.34 -25.68 -30.57
N VAL A 258 24.62 -24.67 -30.11
CA VAL A 258 23.38 -24.85 -29.34
C VAL A 258 22.18 -25.03 -30.28
N LEU A 259 21.17 -25.80 -29.82
CA LEU A 259 19.89 -25.89 -30.52
C LEU A 259 19.18 -24.53 -30.43
N LEU A 260 18.86 -23.93 -31.59
CA LEU A 260 18.26 -22.61 -31.66
C LEU A 260 16.76 -22.65 -31.83
N LYS A 261 16.18 -23.72 -32.42
CA LYS A 261 14.76 -23.80 -32.67
C LYS A 261 14.18 -25.14 -32.23
N SER A 262 13.00 -25.11 -31.63
CA SER A 262 12.23 -26.32 -31.30
C SER A 262 10.75 -25.97 -31.05
N LYS A 263 9.93 -27.00 -30.91
CA LYS A 263 8.51 -26.89 -30.62
C LYS A 263 8.26 -27.21 -29.15
N TYR A 264 7.52 -26.35 -28.48
CA TYR A 264 7.07 -26.51 -27.09
C TYR A 264 5.57 -26.83 -27.05
N ASN A 265 5.22 -28.00 -26.56
CA ASN A 265 3.85 -28.40 -26.31
C ASN A 265 3.35 -27.82 -25.01
N LEU A 266 2.30 -27.00 -25.05
CA LEU A 266 1.78 -26.31 -23.88
C LEU A 266 1.22 -27.26 -22.83
N PRO A 267 1.26 -26.93 -21.55
CA PRO A 267 0.66 -27.74 -20.49
C PRO A 267 -0.87 -27.78 -20.64
N THR A 268 -1.49 -28.90 -20.32
CA THR A 268 -2.94 -29.01 -20.16
C THR A 268 -3.37 -29.00 -18.68
N LYS A 269 -2.40 -29.12 -17.77
CA LYS A 269 -2.59 -29.07 -16.32
C LYS A 269 -2.13 -27.72 -15.73
N THR A 270 -2.78 -27.34 -14.64
CA THR A 270 -2.48 -26.09 -13.92
C THR A 270 -1.09 -26.07 -13.31
N ASP A 271 -0.52 -27.25 -12.99
CA ASP A 271 0.83 -27.39 -12.43
C ASP A 271 1.93 -27.42 -13.51
N GLY A 272 1.59 -27.37 -14.80
CA GLY A 272 2.51 -27.39 -15.91
C GLY A 272 3.28 -28.70 -16.09
N SER A 273 2.97 -29.76 -15.33
CA SER A 273 3.77 -31.01 -15.26
C SER A 273 3.80 -31.81 -16.57
N ASP A 274 2.85 -31.58 -17.47
CA ASP A 274 2.73 -32.27 -18.76
C ASP A 274 3.23 -31.45 -19.96
N ALA A 275 3.79 -30.27 -19.73
CA ALA A 275 4.45 -29.48 -20.77
C ALA A 275 5.77 -30.13 -21.19
N ALA A 276 6.11 -30.08 -22.49
CA ALA A 276 7.32 -30.70 -23.00
C ALA A 276 7.85 -30.02 -24.27
N TRP A 277 9.16 -29.99 -24.38
CA TRP A 277 9.83 -29.69 -25.63
C TRP A 277 9.80 -30.92 -26.55
N ASP A 278 9.45 -30.70 -27.81
CA ASP A 278 9.49 -31.72 -28.89
C ASP A 278 10.64 -31.38 -29.84
N TYR A 279 11.65 -32.20 -29.83
CA TYR A 279 12.88 -32.02 -30.63
C TYR A 279 12.82 -32.73 -32.01
N ALA A 280 11.73 -33.44 -32.29
CA ALA A 280 11.61 -34.19 -33.54
C ALA A 280 11.60 -33.27 -34.78
N GLY A 281 12.56 -33.47 -35.69
CA GLY A 281 12.73 -32.65 -36.86
C GLY A 281 13.45 -31.32 -36.69
N TYR A 282 13.84 -30.97 -35.45
CA TYR A 282 14.57 -29.73 -35.14
C TYR A 282 16.07 -30.01 -35.00
N THR A 283 16.85 -29.69 -36.04
CA THR A 283 18.32 -29.95 -36.08
C THR A 283 19.14 -28.66 -36.23
N GLN A 284 18.49 -27.49 -36.33
CA GLN A 284 19.18 -26.23 -36.53
C GLN A 284 19.97 -25.85 -35.30
N ARG A 285 21.28 -25.82 -35.42
CA ARG A 285 22.23 -25.43 -34.39
C ARG A 285 22.99 -24.19 -34.84
N GLY A 286 23.43 -23.40 -33.86
CA GLY A 286 24.18 -22.17 -34.12
C GLY A 286 24.82 -21.64 -32.82
N ASN A 287 25.22 -20.39 -32.86
CA ASN A 287 25.86 -19.73 -31.73
C ASN A 287 24.93 -18.66 -31.15
N ALA A 288 24.87 -18.62 -29.80
CA ALA A 288 24.28 -17.50 -29.08
C ALA A 288 25.42 -16.64 -28.54
N VAL A 289 25.37 -15.33 -28.76
CA VAL A 289 26.50 -14.43 -28.56
C VAL A 289 26.12 -13.26 -27.66
N LEU A 290 26.90 -13.02 -26.64
CA LEU A 290 26.88 -11.83 -25.79
C LEU A 290 28.13 -11.00 -26.04
N GLU A 291 27.99 -9.86 -26.72
CA GLU A 291 29.05 -8.91 -27.02
C GLU A 291 28.95 -7.63 -26.17
N GLY A 292 30.04 -6.85 -26.19
CA GLY A 292 30.11 -5.58 -25.48
C GLY A 292 30.33 -5.73 -23.97
N ILE A 293 30.93 -6.84 -23.57
CA ILE A 293 31.33 -7.10 -22.19
C ILE A 293 32.63 -6.33 -21.90
N ASN A 294 32.83 -5.93 -20.66
CA ASN A 294 34.07 -5.34 -20.18
C ASN A 294 34.31 -5.80 -18.72
N VAL A 295 34.65 -7.07 -18.55
CA VAL A 295 34.81 -7.68 -17.22
C VAL A 295 36.25 -8.15 -17.04
N ASN A 296 36.98 -7.50 -16.13
CA ASN A 296 38.32 -7.87 -15.79
C ASN A 296 38.32 -9.03 -14.79
N THR A 297 39.13 -10.06 -15.07
CA THR A 297 39.16 -11.31 -14.33
C THR A 297 39.78 -11.22 -12.92
N GLN A 298 40.65 -10.28 -12.67
CA GLN A 298 41.23 -10.03 -11.34
C GLN A 298 40.45 -9.00 -10.53
N ALA A 299 39.99 -7.98 -11.20
CA ALA A 299 39.21 -6.92 -10.54
C ALA A 299 37.80 -7.34 -10.15
N SER A 300 37.27 -8.44 -10.74
CA SER A 300 35.88 -8.85 -10.58
C SER A 300 35.70 -10.32 -10.17
N PRO A 301 36.37 -10.81 -9.12
CA PRO A 301 36.19 -12.19 -8.67
C PRO A 301 34.77 -12.46 -8.20
N ASN A 302 34.23 -13.63 -8.49
CA ASN A 302 32.85 -14.07 -8.21
C ASN A 302 31.75 -13.21 -8.87
N THR A 303 32.09 -12.38 -9.84
CA THR A 303 31.11 -11.52 -10.52
C THR A 303 30.50 -12.25 -11.71
N VAL A 304 29.20 -12.13 -11.86
CA VAL A 304 28.50 -12.57 -13.08
C VAL A 304 28.94 -11.69 -14.26
N ILE A 305 29.27 -12.31 -15.38
CA ILE A 305 29.67 -11.61 -16.60
C ILE A 305 28.38 -11.04 -17.24
N ILE A 306 28.31 -9.73 -17.30
CA ILE A 306 27.17 -8.96 -17.82
C ILE A 306 27.55 -8.16 -19.07
N GLY A 307 26.57 -7.82 -19.89
CA GLY A 307 26.74 -6.91 -21.02
C GLY A 307 27.00 -5.47 -20.55
N LYS A 308 27.38 -4.63 -21.49
CA LYS A 308 27.61 -3.20 -21.29
C LYS A 308 26.25 -2.46 -21.24
N ASP A 309 26.15 -1.41 -20.42
CA ASP A 309 25.01 -0.47 -20.43
C ASP A 309 23.65 -1.14 -20.12
N ASP A 310 23.59 -2.00 -19.09
CA ASP A 310 22.38 -2.70 -18.63
C ASP A 310 21.78 -3.72 -19.62
N ASP A 311 22.58 -4.20 -20.57
CA ASP A 311 22.16 -5.25 -21.50
C ASP A 311 21.82 -6.58 -20.81
N ASN A 312 20.94 -7.37 -21.44
CA ASN A 312 20.66 -8.73 -20.99
C ASN A 312 21.94 -9.58 -21.03
N TYR A 313 22.29 -10.21 -19.92
CA TYR A 313 23.45 -11.07 -19.78
C TYR A 313 23.09 -12.56 -19.59
N ILE A 314 21.79 -12.86 -19.62
CA ILE A 314 21.25 -14.20 -19.47
C ILE A 314 21.02 -14.77 -20.87
N PHE A 315 21.61 -15.95 -21.12
CA PHE A 315 21.30 -16.74 -22.28
C PHE A 315 20.03 -17.56 -21.98
N TYR A 316 18.91 -17.20 -22.57
CA TYR A 316 17.68 -17.99 -22.53
C TYR A 316 17.74 -19.07 -23.60
N MET A 317 18.00 -20.31 -23.22
CA MET A 317 18.24 -21.40 -24.15
C MET A 317 17.18 -22.47 -24.06
N ILE A 318 16.88 -23.09 -25.22
CA ILE A 318 16.04 -24.29 -25.26
C ILE A 318 16.71 -25.38 -24.42
N PRO A 319 16.00 -26.01 -23.47
CA PRO A 319 16.49 -27.17 -22.73
C PRO A 319 16.95 -28.27 -23.67
N GLN A 320 18.17 -28.77 -23.52
CA GLN A 320 18.73 -29.73 -24.44
C GLN A 320 19.80 -30.64 -23.78
N GLU A 321 20.04 -31.82 -24.38
CA GLU A 321 21.12 -32.70 -23.96
C GLU A 321 22.45 -32.05 -24.31
N LEU A 322 23.41 -32.11 -23.37
CA LEU A 322 24.76 -31.60 -23.58
C LEU A 322 25.69 -32.71 -24.13
N THR A 323 25.53 -33.95 -23.62
CA THR A 323 26.30 -35.10 -24.08
C THR A 323 25.98 -35.45 -25.52
N GLY A 324 27.01 -35.58 -26.36
CA GLY A 324 26.89 -35.95 -27.76
C GLY A 324 26.58 -34.80 -28.72
N ASN A 325 26.33 -33.59 -28.20
CA ASN A 325 26.00 -32.44 -29.04
C ASN A 325 27.15 -31.43 -29.24
N ASN A 326 28.33 -31.67 -28.68
CA ASN A 326 29.52 -30.82 -28.83
C ASN A 326 29.27 -29.31 -28.58
N ILE A 327 28.46 -29.02 -27.57
CA ILE A 327 28.18 -27.64 -27.15
C ILE A 327 29.42 -27.10 -26.42
N THR A 328 29.91 -25.91 -26.80
CA THR A 328 31.05 -25.27 -26.19
C THR A 328 30.73 -23.87 -25.69
N ALA A 329 31.32 -23.51 -24.55
CA ALA A 329 31.42 -22.13 -24.11
C ALA A 329 32.70 -21.53 -24.71
N TYR A 330 32.57 -20.40 -25.35
CA TYR A 330 33.64 -19.62 -25.93
C TYR A 330 33.73 -18.27 -25.24
N ILE A 331 34.85 -17.93 -24.66
CA ILE A 331 35.08 -16.70 -23.89
C ILE A 331 36.25 -16.00 -24.55
N HIS A 332 36.02 -14.83 -25.09
CA HIS A 332 36.98 -13.99 -25.79
C HIS A 332 37.50 -12.88 -24.90
N PHE A 333 38.80 -12.54 -25.05
CA PHE A 333 39.45 -11.48 -24.30
C PHE A 333 39.88 -10.34 -25.23
N THR A 334 39.99 -9.14 -24.69
CA THR A 334 40.42 -7.92 -25.44
C THR A 334 41.81 -8.02 -26.06
N ASP A 335 42.66 -8.94 -25.63
CA ASP A 335 43.98 -9.24 -26.20
C ASP A 335 43.97 -10.26 -27.38
N ASN A 336 42.78 -10.58 -27.89
CA ASN A 336 42.48 -11.56 -28.94
C ASN A 336 42.78 -13.03 -28.57
N THR A 337 43.03 -13.34 -27.32
CA THR A 337 43.05 -14.71 -26.83
C THR A 337 41.64 -15.18 -26.46
N HIS A 338 41.41 -16.46 -26.37
CA HIS A 338 40.13 -17.05 -26.01
C HIS A 338 40.24 -18.35 -25.25
N LEU A 339 39.16 -18.68 -24.54
CA LEU A 339 38.91 -20.00 -23.97
C LEU A 339 37.80 -20.68 -24.76
N GLU A 340 38.01 -21.95 -25.13
CA GLU A 340 36.98 -22.78 -25.75
C GLU A 340 36.84 -24.05 -24.90
N ILE A 341 35.73 -24.15 -24.17
CA ILE A 341 35.52 -25.17 -23.15
C ILE A 341 34.28 -26.00 -23.50
N PRO A 342 34.42 -27.29 -23.82
CA PRO A 342 33.29 -28.17 -24.07
C PRO A 342 32.41 -28.30 -22.84
N LEU A 343 31.12 -28.05 -22.97
CA LEU A 343 30.16 -28.23 -21.90
C LEU A 343 29.76 -29.71 -21.83
N LYS A 344 30.00 -30.27 -20.65
CA LYS A 344 29.70 -31.68 -20.37
C LYS A 344 28.64 -31.76 -19.29
N GLY A 345 27.87 -32.81 -19.29
CA GLY A 345 26.81 -32.97 -18.30
C GLY A 345 25.63 -33.74 -18.89
N LYS A 346 24.52 -33.84 -18.13
CA LYS A 346 23.35 -34.58 -18.64
C LYS A 346 22.58 -33.71 -19.61
N LYS A 347 21.91 -32.68 -19.13
CA LYS A 347 21.04 -31.78 -19.94
C LYS A 347 20.77 -30.45 -19.21
N TRP A 348 20.41 -29.46 -19.98
CA TRP A 348 19.73 -28.26 -19.46
C TRP A 348 18.28 -28.59 -19.21
N SER A 349 17.74 -28.15 -18.09
CA SER A 349 16.35 -28.38 -17.70
C SER A 349 15.52 -27.08 -17.73
N PRO A 350 14.25 -27.13 -18.13
CA PRO A 350 13.40 -25.94 -18.13
C PRO A 350 13.22 -25.37 -16.73
N GLY A 351 13.07 -24.04 -16.62
CA GLY A 351 12.86 -23.38 -15.35
C GLY A 351 14.02 -23.42 -14.38
N THR A 352 15.25 -23.65 -14.88
CA THR A 352 16.46 -23.68 -14.06
C THR A 352 17.46 -22.61 -14.52
N THR A 353 18.29 -22.15 -13.58
CA THR A 353 19.45 -21.29 -13.87
C THR A 353 20.73 -22.09 -13.76
N ARG A 354 21.53 -22.10 -14.84
CA ARG A 354 22.88 -22.67 -14.89
C ARG A 354 23.90 -21.55 -14.83
N THR A 355 24.87 -21.66 -13.91
CA THR A 355 26.01 -20.75 -13.87
C THR A 355 27.27 -21.49 -14.17
N TYR A 356 28.03 -21.01 -15.16
CA TYR A 356 29.36 -21.49 -15.50
C TYR A 356 30.39 -20.49 -15.01
N LYS A 357 31.17 -20.89 -14.01
CA LYS A 357 32.20 -20.07 -13.37
C LYS A 357 33.59 -20.47 -13.87
N ILE A 358 34.36 -19.50 -14.35
CA ILE A 358 35.76 -19.70 -14.76
C ILE A 358 36.59 -19.89 -13.51
N SER A 359 37.36 -20.98 -13.43
CA SER A 359 38.19 -21.33 -12.27
C SER A 359 39.54 -21.89 -12.68
N PRO A 360 40.62 -21.71 -11.90
CA PRO A 360 41.94 -22.31 -12.20
C PRO A 360 41.92 -23.84 -12.03
N ASN A 361 42.65 -24.54 -12.85
CA ASN A 361 42.76 -26.01 -12.85
C ASN A 361 43.94 -26.49 -11.98
N SER A 362 44.93 -25.61 -11.66
CA SER A 362 46.17 -25.91 -10.95
C SER A 362 46.07 -25.81 -9.43
N SER A 363 44.89 -25.40 -8.87
CA SER A 363 44.72 -25.31 -7.42
C SER A 363 44.56 -26.69 -6.79
N THR A 364 45.33 -27.00 -5.77
CA THR A 364 45.12 -28.20 -4.93
C THR A 364 43.80 -28.15 -4.16
N TRP A 365 43.20 -26.96 -4.05
CA TRP A 365 41.88 -26.71 -3.45
C TRP A 365 41.14 -25.59 -4.19
N ASN A 366 39.85 -25.80 -4.44
CA ASN A 366 38.95 -24.75 -4.90
C ASN A 366 38.35 -24.02 -3.68
N TYR A 367 38.64 -22.72 -3.52
CA TYR A 367 38.14 -21.92 -2.42
C TYR A 367 36.86 -21.24 -2.84
N THR A 368 35.82 -21.32 -1.99
CA THR A 368 34.53 -20.69 -2.19
C THR A 368 34.26 -19.76 -1.02
N LEU A 369 34.00 -18.49 -1.32
CA LEU A 369 33.48 -17.51 -0.39
C LEU A 369 32.36 -16.74 -1.11
N LEU A 370 31.13 -16.89 -0.64
CA LEU A 370 29.93 -16.20 -1.17
C LEU A 370 29.29 -15.45 -0.05
N GLY A 371 28.95 -14.19 -0.32
CA GLY A 371 28.16 -13.35 0.55
C GLY A 371 26.81 -13.06 -0.14
N GLU A 372 25.71 -13.36 0.54
CA GLU A 372 24.37 -13.03 0.08
C GLU A 372 23.86 -11.83 0.88
N SER A 373 23.62 -10.72 0.19
CA SER A 373 23.07 -9.51 0.78
C SER A 373 21.64 -9.74 1.27
N PRO A 374 21.12 -8.94 2.21
CA PRO A 374 19.70 -8.97 2.56
C PRO A 374 18.82 -8.88 1.32
N GLU A 375 17.78 -9.70 1.27
CA GLU A 375 16.85 -9.83 0.13
C GLU A 375 16.17 -8.50 -0.25
N ARG A 376 15.89 -7.68 0.77
CA ARG A 376 15.28 -6.37 0.58
C ARG A 376 16.01 -5.30 1.39
N PRO A 377 15.94 -4.03 0.96
CA PRO A 377 16.36 -2.94 1.81
C PRO A 377 15.46 -2.82 3.05
N ALA A 378 16.02 -2.38 4.17
CA ALA A 378 15.23 -2.00 5.34
C ALA A 378 14.53 -0.67 5.10
N LYS A 379 13.34 -0.51 5.67
CA LYS A 379 12.70 0.80 5.77
C LYS A 379 13.29 1.59 6.94
N PHE A 380 13.31 2.90 6.83
CA PHE A 380 13.89 3.80 7.85
C PHE A 380 13.28 3.64 9.26
N TYR A 381 12.07 3.12 9.37
CA TYR A 381 11.33 2.94 10.62
C TYR A 381 11.41 1.52 11.18
N GLU A 382 12.06 0.60 10.46
CA GLU A 382 12.18 -0.78 10.89
C GLU A 382 13.37 -0.91 11.84
N ASN A 383 13.11 -1.38 13.06
CA ASN A 383 14.12 -1.85 13.99
C ASN A 383 14.24 -3.36 13.84
N LEU A 384 14.85 -3.80 12.74
CA LEU A 384 14.98 -5.20 12.35
C LEU A 384 16.43 -5.62 12.29
N SER A 385 16.65 -6.90 12.51
CA SER A 385 17.86 -7.59 12.10
C SER A 385 17.64 -8.16 10.71
N LEU A 386 18.30 -7.61 9.69
CA LEU A 386 18.22 -8.10 8.31
C LEU A 386 19.10 -9.33 8.16
N PRO A 387 18.58 -10.46 7.68
CA PRO A 387 19.39 -11.64 7.44
C PRO A 387 20.29 -11.44 6.22
N TYR A 388 21.54 -11.91 6.34
CA TYR A 388 22.47 -12.11 5.25
C TYR A 388 23.17 -13.44 5.46
N PHE A 389 23.76 -14.01 4.40
CA PHE A 389 24.31 -15.35 4.47
C PHE A 389 25.73 -15.40 3.94
N ILE A 390 26.58 -16.18 4.60
CA ILE A 390 27.99 -16.38 4.21
C ILE A 390 28.25 -17.87 4.01
N THR A 391 28.69 -18.22 2.80
CA THR A 391 29.18 -19.55 2.47
C THR A 391 30.69 -19.52 2.33
N SER A 392 31.39 -20.27 3.13
CA SER A 392 32.86 -20.27 3.13
C SER A 392 33.42 -21.66 3.34
N TYR A 393 34.01 -22.21 2.30
CA TYR A 393 34.69 -23.50 2.34
C TYR A 393 35.77 -23.62 1.24
N ARG A 394 36.55 -24.70 1.26
CA ARG A 394 37.37 -25.14 0.14
C ARG A 394 37.01 -26.58 -0.22
N GLU A 395 37.18 -26.94 -1.48
CA GLU A 395 36.87 -28.27 -2.03
C GLU A 395 38.06 -28.83 -2.78
N ASP A 396 38.41 -30.09 -2.52
CA ASP A 396 39.39 -30.79 -3.29
C ASP A 396 38.89 -31.06 -4.70
N PRO A 397 39.58 -30.62 -5.75
CA PRO A 397 39.12 -30.75 -7.14
C PRO A 397 39.03 -32.19 -7.65
N THR A 398 39.65 -33.14 -6.97
CA THR A 398 39.73 -34.55 -7.38
C THR A 398 38.77 -35.42 -6.58
N THR A 399 38.76 -35.26 -5.26
CA THR A 399 37.92 -36.06 -4.36
C THR A 399 36.57 -35.44 -4.05
N HIS A 400 36.40 -34.15 -4.32
CA HIS A 400 35.23 -33.33 -3.95
C HIS A 400 35.00 -33.24 -2.44
N GLU A 401 36.02 -33.58 -1.64
CA GLU A 401 35.98 -33.39 -0.20
C GLU A 401 35.97 -31.90 0.14
N LYS A 402 35.05 -31.49 0.98
CA LYS A 402 34.88 -30.09 1.41
C LYS A 402 35.43 -29.88 2.81
N GLN A 403 36.06 -28.75 3.02
CA GLN A 403 36.55 -28.30 4.33
C GLN A 403 36.12 -26.87 4.57
N ALA A 404 35.54 -26.58 5.73
CA ALA A 404 35.16 -25.23 6.14
C ALA A 404 36.39 -24.30 6.17
N VAL A 405 36.23 -23.06 5.78
CA VAL A 405 37.26 -22.02 5.84
C VAL A 405 36.71 -20.82 6.60
N ALA A 406 37.39 -20.46 7.68
CA ALA A 406 37.02 -19.32 8.50
C ALA A 406 37.11 -18.02 7.68
N TRP A 407 36.16 -17.08 7.96
CA TRP A 407 36.03 -15.78 7.32
C TRP A 407 35.90 -14.65 8.35
N LYS A 408 36.14 -13.40 7.93
CA LYS A 408 35.97 -12.20 8.74
C LYS A 408 35.61 -10.98 7.91
N VAL A 409 34.91 -10.04 8.52
CA VAL A 409 34.72 -8.71 7.97
C VAL A 409 36.05 -7.96 8.05
N VAL A 410 36.42 -7.30 6.97
CA VAL A 410 37.72 -6.58 6.85
C VAL A 410 37.56 -5.11 6.53
N GLY A 411 36.36 -4.64 6.22
CA GLY A 411 36.12 -3.22 6.00
C GLY A 411 34.66 -2.92 5.53
N TYR A 412 34.34 -1.68 5.62
CA TYR A 412 33.09 -1.06 5.17
C TYR A 412 33.43 -0.02 4.12
N ASP A 413 32.54 0.17 3.16
CA ASP A 413 32.54 1.26 2.20
C ASP A 413 31.15 1.94 2.29
N LYS A 414 31.10 3.14 2.84
CA LYS A 414 29.85 3.89 3.08
C LYS A 414 29.55 4.94 1.99
N ASP A 415 30.54 5.33 1.20
CA ASP A 415 30.45 6.38 0.18
C ASP A 415 30.51 5.83 -1.26
N GLY A 416 30.77 4.52 -1.40
CA GLY A 416 30.70 3.81 -2.68
C GLY A 416 31.95 3.94 -3.55
N ASP A 417 33.09 4.34 -2.97
CA ASP A 417 34.35 4.51 -3.68
C ASP A 417 35.16 3.22 -3.84
N ASP A 418 34.66 2.09 -3.32
CA ASP A 418 35.28 0.75 -3.27
C ASP A 418 36.56 0.68 -2.43
N ASN A 419 36.81 1.71 -1.61
CA ASN A 419 37.91 1.72 -0.66
C ASN A 419 37.37 1.32 0.73
N PHE A 420 37.69 0.13 1.19
CA PHE A 420 37.11 -0.47 2.39
C PHE A 420 37.97 -0.21 3.64
N SER A 421 37.35 0.41 4.66
CA SER A 421 37.96 0.66 5.97
C SER A 421 37.05 0.23 7.12
N MET A 422 37.62 -0.29 8.21
CA MET A 422 36.83 -0.57 9.42
C MET A 422 36.26 0.68 10.06
N ASP A 423 36.89 1.87 9.82
CA ASP A 423 36.43 3.16 10.32
C ASP A 423 35.23 3.72 9.54
N GLU A 424 34.89 3.08 8.43
CA GLU A 424 33.75 3.50 7.59
C GLU A 424 32.43 2.82 7.94
N LYS A 425 32.37 2.08 9.04
CA LYS A 425 31.10 1.56 9.52
C LYS A 425 30.14 2.72 9.82
N PRO A 426 29.01 2.84 9.09
CA PRO A 426 28.09 3.95 9.32
C PRO A 426 27.33 3.79 10.64
N ALA A 427 27.03 4.88 11.32
CA ALA A 427 26.37 4.88 12.62
C ALA A 427 24.94 4.27 12.59
N TRP A 428 24.32 4.17 11.42
CA TRP A 428 23.01 3.57 11.26
C TRP A 428 23.04 2.03 11.16
N LEU A 429 24.21 1.42 10.82
CA LEU A 429 24.45 -0.02 10.96
C LEU A 429 24.97 -0.30 12.37
N THR A 430 24.07 -0.66 13.28
CA THR A 430 24.39 -0.77 14.71
C THR A 430 25.24 -2.00 15.03
N SER A 431 24.94 -3.13 14.39
CA SER A 431 25.63 -4.39 14.63
C SER A 431 25.59 -5.32 13.42
N LEU A 432 26.58 -6.19 13.34
CA LEU A 432 26.48 -7.46 12.64
C LEU A 432 26.46 -8.55 13.72
N SER A 433 25.57 -9.55 13.59
CA SER A 433 25.50 -10.65 14.57
C SER A 433 26.77 -11.49 14.56
N LYS A 434 27.43 -11.56 13.39
CA LYS A 434 28.73 -12.16 13.18
C LYS A 434 29.56 -11.21 12.32
N ASP A 435 30.72 -10.83 12.81
CA ASP A 435 31.80 -10.17 12.05
C ASP A 435 32.88 -11.15 11.60
N SER A 436 32.75 -12.41 12.00
CA SER A 436 33.60 -13.55 11.65
C SER A 436 32.86 -14.87 11.82
N GLY A 437 33.27 -15.91 11.12
CA GLY A 437 32.67 -17.24 11.21
C GLY A 437 33.69 -18.31 10.84
N GLU A 438 33.42 -19.56 11.20
CA GLU A 438 34.29 -20.72 10.92
C GLU A 438 34.07 -21.28 9.51
N GLY A 439 32.99 -20.85 8.81
CA GLY A 439 32.54 -21.46 7.58
C GLY A 439 31.80 -22.77 7.79
N ASP A 440 31.17 -23.27 6.73
CA ASP A 440 30.44 -24.55 6.75
C ASP A 440 30.49 -25.20 5.37
N THR A 441 30.54 -26.54 5.36
CA THR A 441 30.65 -27.33 4.13
C THR A 441 29.30 -27.63 3.48
N ASN A 442 28.19 -27.49 4.21
CA ASN A 442 26.85 -27.90 3.79
C ASN A 442 25.85 -26.78 3.77
N ASN A 443 25.99 -25.76 4.63
CA ASN A 443 25.01 -24.68 4.80
C ASN A 443 25.67 -23.31 4.74
N ALA A 444 24.95 -22.31 4.27
CA ALA A 444 25.33 -20.92 4.47
C ALA A 444 25.16 -20.54 5.95
N GLU A 445 26.13 -19.85 6.51
CA GLU A 445 26.01 -19.30 7.86
C GLU A 445 25.02 -18.13 7.83
N GLU A 446 23.95 -18.28 8.59
CA GLU A 446 22.99 -17.19 8.76
C GLU A 446 23.55 -16.14 9.71
N CYS A 447 23.53 -14.90 9.26
CA CYS A 447 23.97 -13.72 9.98
C CYS A 447 22.88 -12.65 9.91
N THR A 448 22.94 -11.68 10.81
CA THR A 448 21.97 -10.58 10.80
C THR A 448 22.64 -9.22 10.97
N ALA A 449 22.15 -8.22 10.25
CA ALA A 449 22.56 -6.83 10.35
C ALA A 449 21.53 -6.05 11.17
N GLY A 450 21.94 -5.48 12.30
CA GLY A 450 21.12 -4.60 13.12
C GLY A 450 21.15 -3.18 12.60
N LEU A 451 19.97 -2.57 12.42
CA LEU A 451 19.83 -1.23 11.90
C LEU A 451 19.16 -0.29 12.90
N LYS A 452 19.55 0.96 12.85
CA LYS A 452 18.97 2.02 13.69
C LYS A 452 17.80 2.68 12.96
N ILE A 453 16.71 2.92 13.69
CA ILE A 453 15.69 3.87 13.26
C ILE A 453 16.33 5.25 13.22
N ASP A 454 16.34 5.88 12.06
CA ASP A 454 16.91 7.20 11.84
C ASP A 454 15.84 8.10 11.21
N ALA A 455 14.99 8.60 12.06
CA ALA A 455 13.82 9.38 11.69
C ALA A 455 13.51 10.46 12.70
N LYS A 456 12.95 11.57 12.22
CA LYS A 456 12.30 12.57 13.04
C LYS A 456 10.94 12.03 13.48
N ASN A 457 10.68 12.04 14.78
CA ASN A 457 9.36 11.68 15.32
C ASN A 457 8.51 12.94 15.46
N TYR A 458 7.64 13.18 14.48
CA TYR A 458 6.78 14.36 14.47
C TYR A 458 5.70 14.35 15.53
N ARG A 459 5.25 13.20 16.03
CA ARG A 459 4.36 13.15 17.20
C ARG A 459 5.05 13.76 18.43
N THR A 460 6.29 13.36 18.68
CA THR A 460 7.09 13.94 19.78
C THR A 460 7.35 15.44 19.56
N ILE A 461 7.68 15.85 18.34
CA ILE A 461 7.88 17.25 17.99
C ILE A 461 6.61 18.06 18.25
N ARG A 462 5.44 17.59 17.80
CA ARG A 462 4.12 18.21 18.01
C ARG A 462 3.83 18.37 19.51
N ASN A 463 3.99 17.31 20.29
CA ASN A 463 3.77 17.36 21.72
C ASN A 463 4.72 18.32 22.42
N ASN A 464 5.98 18.42 21.96
CA ASN A 464 6.92 19.41 22.48
C ASN A 464 6.56 20.85 22.10
N ILE A 465 6.02 21.08 20.87
CA ILE A 465 5.50 22.39 20.47
C ILE A 465 4.37 22.79 21.42
N LEU A 466 3.39 21.92 21.67
CA LEU A 466 2.28 22.19 22.57
C LEU A 466 2.78 22.47 24.01
N LYS A 467 3.64 21.62 24.55
CA LYS A 467 4.17 21.74 25.92
C LYS A 467 5.02 22.98 26.16
N ASN A 468 5.73 23.44 25.12
CA ASN A 468 6.64 24.59 25.21
C ASN A 468 6.05 25.89 24.66
N ALA A 469 4.81 25.85 24.14
CA ALA A 469 4.09 27.06 23.77
C ALA A 469 3.89 27.96 24.99
N GLN A 470 3.83 29.29 24.75
CA GLN A 470 3.56 30.25 25.79
C GLN A 470 2.19 29.97 26.42
N GLU A 471 2.11 29.90 27.72
CA GLU A 471 0.88 29.71 28.47
C GLU A 471 -0.15 30.81 28.17
N LEU A 472 -1.39 30.45 27.91
CA LEU A 472 -2.47 31.35 27.55
C LEU A 472 -3.46 31.55 28.70
N GLY A 473 -3.79 32.81 28.96
CA GLY A 473 -4.70 33.18 30.05
C GLY A 473 -4.13 32.93 31.44
N SER A 474 -4.96 33.19 32.46
CA SER A 474 -4.69 32.92 33.85
C SER A 474 -6.01 32.60 34.56
N VAL A 475 -5.96 32.10 35.79
CA VAL A 475 -7.18 31.86 36.61
C VAL A 475 -8.05 33.12 36.75
N ALA A 476 -7.40 34.30 36.91
CA ALA A 476 -8.10 35.58 37.03
C ALA A 476 -8.61 36.12 35.69
N GLN A 477 -7.96 35.77 34.60
CA GLN A 477 -8.29 36.22 33.25
C GLN A 477 -8.11 35.06 32.25
N PRO A 478 -9.05 34.12 32.24
CA PRO A 478 -9.00 32.98 31.31
C PRO A 478 -9.01 33.41 29.86
N TYR A 479 -8.27 32.69 29.02
CA TYR A 479 -8.23 32.89 27.57
C TYR A 479 -9.56 32.46 26.94
N ASP A 480 -10.34 33.43 26.46
CA ASP A 480 -11.62 33.17 25.78
C ASP A 480 -11.36 32.64 24.36
N LEU A 481 -11.67 31.37 24.12
CA LEU A 481 -11.45 30.69 22.86
C LEU A 481 -12.24 31.29 21.69
N SER A 482 -13.40 31.90 21.98
CA SER A 482 -14.25 32.50 20.97
C SER A 482 -13.80 33.90 20.48
N THR A 483 -12.86 34.52 21.25
CA THR A 483 -12.27 35.85 20.94
C THR A 483 -10.75 35.79 20.79
N LYS A 484 -10.17 34.61 20.82
CA LYS A 484 -8.72 34.40 20.88
C LYS A 484 -8.03 35.26 21.94
N GLY A 485 -8.54 35.22 23.15
CA GLY A 485 -8.03 36.02 24.28
C GLY A 485 -8.29 37.53 24.17
N ASN A 486 -9.44 37.92 23.57
CA ASN A 486 -9.84 39.30 23.30
C ASN A 486 -9.01 39.99 22.17
N THR A 487 -8.30 39.23 21.34
CA THR A 487 -7.60 39.81 20.17
C THR A 487 -8.52 39.89 18.93
N GLU A 488 -9.58 39.09 18.90
CA GLU A 488 -10.55 39.06 17.79
C GLU A 488 -11.99 39.29 18.30
N LEU A 489 -12.89 39.61 17.37
CA LEU A 489 -14.33 39.69 17.63
C LEU A 489 -14.87 38.28 17.92
N ARG A 490 -15.79 38.19 18.90
CA ARG A 490 -16.35 36.90 19.29
C ARG A 490 -17.00 36.19 18.12
N THR A 491 -16.48 35.01 17.79
CA THR A 491 -17.07 34.08 16.86
C THR A 491 -17.10 32.70 17.50
N THR A 492 -18.29 32.17 17.71
CA THR A 492 -18.49 30.88 18.41
C THR A 492 -18.53 29.71 17.45
N ALA A 493 -18.18 28.51 17.98
CA ALA A 493 -18.14 27.27 17.23
C ALA A 493 -18.45 26.07 18.14
N ASN A 494 -18.57 24.87 17.57
CA ASN A 494 -18.65 23.61 18.34
C ASN A 494 -17.30 22.93 18.54
N SER A 495 -16.27 23.33 17.80
CA SER A 495 -14.90 22.84 18.00
C SER A 495 -13.95 24.03 18.22
N TYR A 496 -13.04 23.88 19.16
CA TYR A 496 -12.00 24.86 19.47
C TYR A 496 -10.63 24.20 19.46
N LEU A 497 -9.64 24.90 18.87
CA LEU A 497 -8.24 24.49 18.86
C LEU A 497 -7.55 24.94 20.15
N ILE A 498 -6.83 24.03 20.81
CA ILE A 498 -5.99 24.29 21.99
C ILE A 498 -4.55 24.03 21.57
N SER A 499 -3.76 25.10 21.45
CA SER A 499 -2.38 25.02 20.96
C SER A 499 -1.30 25.27 22.01
N ALA A 500 -1.69 25.54 23.26
CA ALA A 500 -0.79 25.84 24.36
C ALA A 500 -1.36 25.36 25.71
N PRO A 501 -0.52 25.22 26.76
CA PRO A 501 -1.02 25.17 28.14
C PRO A 501 -1.73 26.47 28.50
N GLY A 502 -2.63 26.44 29.49
CA GLY A 502 -3.28 27.69 29.90
C GLY A 502 -4.58 27.52 30.70
N HIS A 503 -5.17 28.64 31.00
CA HIS A 503 -6.51 28.74 31.61
C HIS A 503 -7.46 29.29 30.56
N TYR A 504 -8.46 28.50 30.22
CA TYR A 504 -9.35 28.73 29.09
C TYR A 504 -10.78 28.91 29.52
N ARG A 505 -11.54 29.61 28.66
CA ARG A 505 -12.99 29.67 28.78
C ARG A 505 -13.68 29.53 27.43
N ILE A 506 -14.87 28.94 27.46
CA ILE A 506 -15.81 28.84 26.34
C ILE A 506 -17.10 29.56 26.74
N PRO A 507 -17.64 30.50 25.94
CA PRO A 507 -18.95 31.08 26.23
C PRO A 507 -20.03 30.00 26.07
N LEU A 508 -21.00 29.97 26.96
CA LEU A 508 -22.14 29.07 26.87
C LEU A 508 -23.11 29.57 25.78
N VAL A 509 -22.67 29.41 24.54
CA VAL A 509 -23.38 29.82 23.31
C VAL A 509 -23.59 28.61 22.41
N TYR A 510 -24.75 28.54 21.78
CA TYR A 510 -25.05 27.47 20.82
C TYR A 510 -24.15 27.56 19.57
N GLY A 511 -23.18 26.66 19.46
CA GLY A 511 -22.31 26.51 18.29
C GLY A 511 -21.97 27.84 17.61
N ASN A 512 -22.42 28.00 16.37
CA ASN A 512 -22.12 29.13 15.50
C ASN A 512 -23.08 30.33 15.64
N ALA A 513 -23.77 30.47 16.77
CA ALA A 513 -24.82 31.45 16.95
C ALA A 513 -24.32 32.90 17.15
N ILE A 514 -23.02 33.12 17.38
CA ILE A 514 -22.39 34.46 17.38
C ILE A 514 -21.30 34.48 16.30
N LYS A 515 -21.28 35.51 15.45
CA LYS A 515 -20.25 35.81 14.48
C LYS A 515 -19.90 37.29 14.51
N ASP A 516 -18.60 37.62 14.68
CA ASP A 516 -18.07 38.99 14.71
C ASP A 516 -18.82 39.91 15.74
N ASN A 517 -18.96 39.40 16.98
CA ASN A 517 -19.74 40.04 18.07
C ASN A 517 -21.23 40.23 17.78
N LYS A 518 -21.76 39.70 16.70
CA LYS A 518 -23.18 39.84 16.33
C LYS A 518 -23.90 38.51 16.45
N THR A 519 -25.18 38.56 16.84
CA THR A 519 -26.08 37.42 16.79
C THR A 519 -26.19 36.91 15.36
N ASN A 520 -25.78 35.69 15.12
CA ASN A 520 -25.88 34.98 13.84
C ASN A 520 -27.20 34.19 13.79
N ARG A 521 -28.30 34.88 13.61
CA ARG A 521 -29.66 34.26 13.61
C ARG A 521 -29.79 33.18 12.52
N ARG A 522 -29.07 33.33 11.39
CA ARG A 522 -29.10 32.35 10.28
C ARG A 522 -28.57 30.95 10.70
N ALA A 523 -27.81 30.87 11.79
CA ALA A 523 -27.31 29.59 12.30
C ALA A 523 -28.40 28.75 12.99
N TYR A 524 -29.46 29.36 13.51
CA TYR A 524 -30.53 28.66 14.26
C TYR A 524 -31.97 28.99 13.83
N ILE A 525 -32.13 29.99 12.96
CA ILE A 525 -33.42 30.28 12.28
C ILE A 525 -33.18 30.28 10.77
N ASN A 526 -33.77 29.31 10.11
CA ASN A 526 -33.57 29.13 8.68
C ASN A 526 -34.71 29.80 7.89
N HIS A 527 -34.36 30.65 6.94
CA HIS A 527 -35.25 31.28 6.01
C HIS A 527 -35.23 30.67 4.60
N THR A 528 -34.39 29.65 4.38
CA THR A 528 -34.34 28.94 3.10
C THR A 528 -35.66 28.23 2.86
N ARG A 529 -36.24 28.44 1.71
CA ARG A 529 -37.44 27.72 1.25
C ARG A 529 -37.02 26.84 0.06
N SER A 530 -37.54 25.62 0.04
CA SER A 530 -37.42 24.79 -1.16
C SER A 530 -38.44 25.28 -2.19
N GLU A 531 -38.05 25.29 -3.46
CA GLU A 531 -38.96 25.54 -4.58
C GLU A 531 -40.04 24.47 -4.71
N ASN A 532 -39.79 23.28 -4.13
CA ASN A 532 -40.73 22.17 -4.09
C ASN A 532 -41.36 22.07 -2.70
N GLU A 533 -42.69 22.24 -2.65
CA GLU A 533 -43.48 22.13 -1.41
C GLU A 533 -43.28 20.78 -0.70
N LEU A 534 -43.07 19.68 -1.45
CA LEU A 534 -42.80 18.38 -0.88
C LEU A 534 -41.46 18.34 -0.16
N MET A 535 -40.46 19.08 -0.65
CA MET A 535 -39.14 19.16 -0.05
C MET A 535 -39.09 20.07 1.18
N GLN A 536 -40.01 21.02 1.30
CA GLN A 536 -40.07 21.97 2.43
C GLN A 536 -40.19 21.26 3.80
N ARG A 537 -40.82 20.10 3.85
CA ARG A 537 -40.95 19.28 5.07
C ARG A 537 -39.61 18.70 5.56
N TYR A 538 -38.61 18.62 4.70
CA TYR A 538 -37.28 18.16 5.05
C TYR A 538 -36.32 19.26 5.49
N ILE A 539 -36.83 20.50 5.62
CA ILE A 539 -36.04 21.66 6.05
C ILE A 539 -36.43 22.01 7.48
N LEU A 540 -35.42 21.94 8.37
CA LEU A 540 -35.59 22.42 9.75
C LEU A 540 -35.56 23.94 9.76
N THR A 541 -36.71 24.58 10.08
CA THR A 541 -36.83 26.02 10.10
C THR A 541 -36.24 26.63 11.36
N ASN A 542 -36.54 26.05 12.52
CA ASN A 542 -36.02 26.49 13.81
C ASN A 542 -35.20 25.36 14.42
N PHE A 543 -33.94 25.61 14.70
CA PHE A 543 -33.05 24.63 15.32
C PHE A 543 -33.40 24.50 16.81
N LEU A 544 -33.24 23.27 17.30
CA LEU A 544 -33.74 22.87 18.62
C LEU A 544 -32.63 22.87 19.65
N ASP A 545 -32.94 23.18 20.87
CA ASP A 545 -32.13 22.98 22.06
C ASP A 545 -32.25 21.52 22.59
N HIS A 546 -31.60 21.21 23.68
CA HIS A 546 -31.64 19.90 24.34
C HIS A 546 -33.04 19.50 24.85
N SER A 547 -33.94 20.43 25.06
CA SER A 547 -35.33 20.17 25.50
C SER A 547 -36.28 19.94 24.34
N GLY A 548 -35.83 20.21 23.10
CA GLY A 548 -36.68 20.21 21.90
C GLY A 548 -37.36 21.52 21.62
N THR A 549 -37.01 22.59 22.35
CA THR A 549 -37.53 23.93 22.15
C THR A 549 -36.68 24.67 21.11
N PRO A 550 -37.33 25.44 20.19
CA PRO A 550 -36.60 26.28 19.25
C PRO A 550 -35.65 27.27 19.94
N ILE A 551 -34.42 27.37 19.46
CA ILE A 551 -33.44 28.35 19.94
C ILE A 551 -33.88 29.75 19.50
N THR A 552 -34.01 30.69 20.46
CA THR A 552 -34.42 32.07 20.22
C THR A 552 -33.31 33.09 20.41
N GLU A 553 -32.32 32.75 21.22
CA GLU A 553 -31.16 33.58 21.55
C GLU A 553 -29.85 32.75 21.47
N PRO A 554 -28.71 33.36 21.13
CA PRO A 554 -27.45 32.62 20.98
C PRO A 554 -26.93 32.05 22.31
N TRP A 555 -27.15 32.77 23.42
CA TRP A 555 -26.70 32.32 24.74
C TRP A 555 -27.64 31.26 25.31
N ILE A 556 -27.05 30.14 25.75
CA ILE A 556 -27.79 28.97 26.25
C ILE A 556 -28.69 29.37 27.44
N GLU A 557 -28.19 30.18 28.35
CA GLU A 557 -28.96 30.59 29.53
C GLU A 557 -29.99 31.66 29.24
N LYS A 558 -29.92 32.40 28.12
CA LYS A 558 -30.83 33.48 27.74
C LYS A 558 -31.93 33.06 26.78
N THR A 559 -31.73 31.96 26.06
CA THR A 559 -32.74 31.47 25.10
C THR A 559 -34.06 31.16 25.81
N ASN A 560 -35.18 31.36 25.06
CA ASN A 560 -36.52 31.05 25.52
C ASN A 560 -36.91 31.78 26.85
N GLY A 561 -36.46 33.03 26.99
CA GLY A 561 -36.71 33.83 28.20
C GLY A 561 -36.01 33.34 29.45
N GLY A 562 -34.87 32.66 29.28
CA GLY A 562 -34.08 32.13 30.40
C GLY A 562 -34.47 30.70 30.81
N ALA A 563 -35.19 29.96 29.98
CA ALA A 563 -35.61 28.60 30.29
C ALA A 563 -34.43 27.65 30.71
N ASN A 564 -33.22 27.93 30.19
CA ASN A 564 -32.02 27.16 30.49
C ASN A 564 -31.06 27.88 31.47
N ALA A 565 -31.51 28.94 32.18
CA ALA A 565 -30.73 29.67 33.16
C ALA A 565 -30.25 28.74 34.30
N ASN A 566 -29.14 29.14 34.96
CA ASN A 566 -28.51 28.42 36.04
C ASN A 566 -27.97 27.02 35.61
N ILE A 567 -27.13 27.00 34.59
CA ILE A 567 -26.29 25.84 34.32
C ILE A 567 -25.45 25.53 35.55
N ASP A 568 -25.51 24.28 36.03
CA ASP A 568 -25.02 23.91 37.38
C ASP A 568 -23.83 22.89 37.35
N GLY A 569 -23.51 22.32 36.17
CA GLY A 569 -22.46 21.35 36.11
C GLY A 569 -21.74 21.29 34.76
N ALA A 570 -20.56 20.69 34.80
CA ALA A 570 -19.78 20.37 33.60
C ALA A 570 -19.04 19.05 33.80
N TYR A 571 -18.79 18.32 32.70
CA TYR A 571 -18.07 17.06 32.76
C TYR A 571 -17.34 16.77 31.45
N LEU A 572 -16.32 15.89 31.54
CA LEU A 572 -15.63 15.33 30.38
C LEU A 572 -16.49 14.17 29.81
N VAL A 573 -16.90 14.29 28.56
CA VAL A 573 -17.62 13.22 27.85
C VAL A 573 -16.66 12.09 27.49
N TRP A 574 -15.57 12.45 26.81
CA TRP A 574 -14.48 11.53 26.48
C TRP A 574 -13.22 12.29 26.06
N SER A 575 -12.05 11.63 26.17
CA SER A 575 -10.81 12.00 25.48
C SER A 575 -10.14 10.76 24.87
N ASP A 576 -9.33 10.95 23.82
CA ASP A 576 -8.57 9.88 23.16
C ASP A 576 -7.14 9.73 23.72
N GLU A 577 -6.72 10.63 24.60
CA GLU A 577 -5.43 10.56 25.30
C GLU A 577 -5.65 10.69 26.82
N LYS A 578 -4.94 9.85 27.57
CA LYS A 578 -5.12 9.84 29.05
C LYS A 578 -4.77 11.17 29.72
N PRO A 579 -3.65 11.85 29.38
CA PRO A 579 -3.33 13.13 30.02
C PRO A 579 -4.38 14.21 29.81
N LEU A 580 -5.06 14.20 28.64
CA LEU A 580 -6.15 15.15 28.36
C LEU A 580 -7.39 14.90 29.22
N SER A 581 -7.56 13.70 29.81
CA SER A 581 -8.67 13.44 30.72
C SER A 581 -8.54 14.20 32.05
N ASP A 582 -7.36 14.67 32.40
CA ASP A 582 -7.06 15.39 33.65
C ASP A 582 -7.59 16.85 33.62
N ILE A 583 -8.16 17.33 32.48
CA ILE A 583 -8.91 18.58 32.46
C ILE A 583 -10.24 18.48 33.25
N ALA A 584 -10.79 17.29 33.44
CA ALA A 584 -12.10 17.07 34.03
C ALA A 584 -12.27 17.71 35.42
N PRO A 585 -11.32 17.62 36.41
CA PRO A 585 -11.47 18.26 37.70
C PRO A 585 -11.45 19.79 37.65
N SER A 586 -10.95 20.40 36.57
CA SER A 586 -10.85 21.86 36.44
C SER A 586 -12.07 22.51 35.79
N LEU A 587 -12.99 21.70 35.24
CA LEU A 587 -14.21 22.20 34.60
C LEU A 587 -15.10 22.92 35.62
N SER A 588 -15.43 24.18 35.33
CA SER A 588 -16.29 24.98 36.23
C SER A 588 -17.12 25.98 35.43
N ILE A 589 -18.33 26.24 35.92
CA ILE A 589 -19.23 27.26 35.33
C ILE A 589 -18.95 28.58 36.00
N GLN A 590 -18.74 29.63 35.21
CA GLN A 590 -18.50 31.00 35.66
C GLN A 590 -19.47 31.98 35.02
N HIS A 591 -19.99 32.91 35.80
CA HIS A 591 -20.85 34.00 35.34
C HIS A 591 -20.08 35.32 35.41
N VAL A 592 -19.93 35.97 34.27
CA VAL A 592 -19.21 37.24 34.15
C VAL A 592 -20.07 38.22 33.42
N ASN A 593 -20.43 39.36 34.04
CA ASN A 593 -21.26 40.40 33.48
C ASN A 593 -22.63 39.93 32.91
N GLY A 594 -23.21 38.90 33.51
CA GLY A 594 -24.48 38.31 33.11
C GLY A 594 -24.42 37.34 31.93
N ASP A 595 -23.25 36.97 31.54
CA ASP A 595 -22.93 35.88 30.56
C ASP A 595 -22.33 34.69 31.27
N ALA A 596 -22.65 33.47 30.83
CA ALA A 596 -22.14 32.23 31.39
C ALA A 596 -21.02 31.62 30.51
N PHE A 597 -20.02 31.09 31.19
CA PHE A 597 -18.84 30.48 30.56
C PHE A 597 -18.49 29.14 31.21
N LEU A 598 -17.90 28.26 30.44
CA LEU A 598 -17.20 27.07 30.94
C LEU A 598 -15.71 27.36 31.00
N ASP A 599 -15.16 27.43 32.21
CA ASP A 599 -13.73 27.60 32.45
C ASP A 599 -13.07 26.25 32.71
N PHE A 600 -11.81 26.09 32.24
CA PHE A 600 -10.97 24.91 32.48
C PHE A 600 -9.50 25.22 32.34
N THR A 601 -8.67 24.29 32.85
CA THR A 601 -7.21 24.42 32.87
C THR A 601 -6.57 23.26 32.09
N VAL A 602 -5.58 23.59 31.27
CA VAL A 602 -4.72 22.65 30.57
C VAL A 602 -3.30 22.88 31.03
N THR A 603 -2.70 21.94 31.76
CA THR A 603 -1.34 22.08 32.27
C THR A 603 -0.30 21.68 31.23
N LYS A 604 0.94 22.13 31.44
CA LYS A 604 2.07 21.75 30.56
C LYS A 604 2.33 20.23 30.57
N GLU A 605 2.09 19.59 31.71
CA GLU A 605 2.26 18.14 31.87
C GLU A 605 1.21 17.35 31.10
N ASN A 606 -0.02 17.87 31.04
CA ASN A 606 -1.18 17.17 30.50
C ASN A 606 -1.43 17.45 29.02
N ILE A 607 -0.88 18.54 28.45
CA ILE A 607 -1.11 18.87 27.05
C ILE A 607 -0.32 17.95 26.12
N GLU A 608 -1.03 17.29 25.23
CA GLU A 608 -0.48 16.55 24.07
C GLU A 608 -1.48 16.53 22.92
N SER A 609 -1.02 16.18 21.70
CA SER A 609 -1.92 16.04 20.55
C SER A 609 -3.02 15.05 20.87
N GLY A 610 -4.26 15.42 20.60
CA GLY A 610 -5.43 14.61 20.89
C GLY A 610 -6.73 15.38 20.87
N ASN A 611 -7.78 14.76 21.41
CA ASN A 611 -9.13 15.28 21.42
C ASN A 611 -9.79 15.06 22.78
N ALA A 612 -10.63 16.01 23.17
CA ALA A 612 -11.54 15.86 24.28
C ALA A 612 -12.91 16.48 23.94
N VAL A 613 -13.96 15.93 24.50
CA VAL A 613 -15.31 16.52 24.44
C VAL A 613 -15.76 16.85 25.85
N VAL A 614 -16.14 18.09 26.04
CA VAL A 614 -16.67 18.61 27.31
C VAL A 614 -18.13 18.99 27.17
N ALA A 615 -18.90 18.83 28.20
CA ALA A 615 -20.33 19.12 28.22
C ALA A 615 -20.73 19.87 29.49
N VAL A 616 -21.82 20.66 29.37
CA VAL A 616 -22.44 21.34 30.51
C VAL A 616 -23.82 20.77 30.80
N THR A 617 -24.20 20.78 32.09
CA THR A 617 -25.46 20.22 32.53
C THR A 617 -26.31 21.24 33.31
N LYS A 618 -27.61 21.00 33.26
CA LYS A 618 -28.58 21.61 34.16
C LYS A 618 -29.39 20.51 34.85
N ASN A 619 -29.36 20.46 36.16
CA ASN A 619 -30.04 19.41 36.96
C ASN A 619 -29.64 17.99 36.47
N GLY A 620 -28.37 17.77 36.17
CA GLY A 620 -27.86 16.49 35.69
C GLY A 620 -28.19 16.15 34.23
N THR A 621 -28.94 17.00 33.52
CA THR A 621 -29.24 16.83 32.08
C THR A 621 -28.25 17.63 31.23
N THR A 622 -27.59 16.98 30.27
CA THR A 622 -26.67 17.67 29.36
C THR A 622 -27.44 18.66 28.49
N VAL A 623 -26.95 19.89 28.45
CA VAL A 623 -27.52 21.00 27.70
C VAL A 623 -26.82 21.27 26.39
N TRP A 624 -25.48 21.22 26.39
CA TRP A 624 -24.65 21.37 25.22
C TRP A 624 -23.26 20.75 25.44
N SER A 625 -22.47 20.59 24.36
CA SER A 625 -21.11 20.04 24.40
C SER A 625 -20.26 20.69 23.31
N TRP A 626 -18.96 20.72 23.55
CA TRP A 626 -17.96 21.23 22.62
C TRP A 626 -16.82 20.21 22.47
N HIS A 627 -16.21 20.19 21.30
CA HIS A 627 -14.99 19.47 21.00
C HIS A 627 -13.79 20.38 21.21
N LEU A 628 -12.79 19.89 21.96
CA LEU A 628 -11.48 20.50 22.17
C LEU A 628 -10.48 19.69 21.36
N TRP A 629 -9.84 20.35 20.38
CA TRP A 629 -8.82 19.73 19.56
C TRP A 629 -7.44 20.25 19.97
N PHE A 630 -6.60 19.37 20.51
CA PHE A 630 -5.26 19.70 20.97
C PHE A 630 -4.27 19.45 19.82
N ALA A 631 -3.83 20.52 19.18
CA ALA A 631 -2.93 20.48 18.05
C ALA A 631 -2.15 21.80 17.94
N PRO A 632 -0.99 21.84 17.27
CA PRO A 632 -0.30 23.09 16.96
C PRO A 632 -1.19 24.05 16.18
N GLU A 633 -0.93 25.32 16.31
CA GLU A 633 -1.76 26.41 15.74
C GLU A 633 -1.93 26.28 14.21
N ASP A 634 -0.88 25.77 13.53
CA ASP A 634 -0.87 25.56 12.09
C ASP A 634 -1.79 24.43 11.58
N ALA A 635 -2.41 23.66 12.48
CA ALA A 635 -3.39 22.62 12.09
C ALA A 635 -4.60 23.20 11.31
N LEU A 636 -4.95 24.46 11.58
CA LEU A 636 -5.99 25.23 10.87
C LEU A 636 -5.43 26.17 9.78
N GLU A 637 -4.13 26.09 9.48
CA GLU A 637 -3.58 26.81 8.32
C GLU A 637 -4.33 26.44 7.04
N LYS A 638 -4.55 27.44 6.20
CA LYS A 638 -5.33 27.24 4.96
C LYS A 638 -4.43 26.71 3.85
N VAL A 639 -4.85 25.64 3.23
CA VAL A 639 -4.22 25.08 2.03
C VAL A 639 -5.23 25.20 0.87
N THR A 640 -4.91 26.05 -0.09
CA THR A 640 -5.76 26.28 -1.25
C THR A 640 -5.70 25.10 -2.21
N VAL A 641 -6.85 24.50 -2.49
CA VAL A 641 -7.02 23.43 -3.49
C VAL A 641 -7.92 23.98 -4.61
N THR A 642 -7.38 23.93 -5.82
CA THR A 642 -8.15 24.30 -7.01
C THR A 642 -8.93 23.07 -7.50
N ASN A 643 -10.24 23.18 -7.60
CA ASN A 643 -11.10 22.09 -8.04
C ASN A 643 -11.01 21.86 -9.58
N HIS A 644 -11.78 20.90 -10.10
CA HIS A 644 -11.80 20.59 -11.54
C HIS A 644 -12.27 21.78 -12.39
N ASP A 645 -13.18 22.59 -11.87
CA ASP A 645 -13.80 23.75 -12.55
C ASP A 645 -12.99 25.04 -12.38
N ASN A 646 -11.81 24.96 -11.78
CA ASN A 646 -10.90 26.05 -11.43
C ASN A 646 -11.40 27.00 -10.32
N ASP A 647 -12.26 26.52 -9.43
CA ASP A 647 -12.62 27.23 -8.21
C ASP A 647 -11.70 26.86 -7.06
N ASP A 648 -11.31 27.85 -6.27
CA ASP A 648 -10.44 27.64 -5.11
C ASP A 648 -11.21 27.39 -3.82
N PHE A 649 -10.74 26.37 -3.10
CA PHE A 649 -11.21 25.95 -1.78
C PHE A 649 -10.05 25.91 -0.80
N ASP A 650 -10.11 26.69 0.26
CA ASP A 650 -9.10 26.74 1.31
C ASP A 650 -9.41 25.68 2.37
N PHE A 651 -8.84 24.50 2.22
CA PHE A 651 -8.95 23.44 3.23
C PHE A 651 -8.10 23.74 4.46
N SER A 652 -8.52 23.28 5.63
CA SER A 652 -7.62 23.22 6.78
C SER A 652 -6.44 22.29 6.47
N LYS A 653 -5.25 22.58 6.99
CA LYS A 653 -4.04 21.77 6.81
C LYS A 653 -4.22 20.35 7.31
N GLU A 654 -5.00 20.15 8.38
CA GLU A 654 -5.27 18.83 8.94
C GLU A 654 -6.78 18.52 8.97
N THR A 655 -7.11 17.23 8.99
CA THR A 655 -8.48 16.73 9.27
C THR A 655 -8.90 17.16 10.67
N LEU A 656 -10.15 17.56 10.86
CA LEU A 656 -10.68 17.99 12.17
C LEU A 656 -10.46 16.89 13.22
N GLY A 657 -9.78 17.25 14.30
CA GLY A 657 -9.44 16.31 15.35
C GLY A 657 -8.30 15.34 15.02
N TRP A 658 -7.48 15.62 14.01
CA TRP A 658 -6.33 14.77 13.70
C TRP A 658 -5.37 14.66 14.88
N ASN A 659 -5.12 13.40 15.30
CA ASN A 659 -4.16 13.03 16.35
C ASN A 659 -3.23 11.93 15.78
N PRO A 660 -1.97 12.25 15.44
CA PRO A 660 -1.02 11.26 14.94
C PRO A 660 -0.62 10.31 16.07
N ILE A 661 -0.83 9.01 15.85
CA ILE A 661 -0.33 7.95 16.73
C ILE A 661 1.15 7.68 16.42
N GLU A 662 1.49 7.63 15.14
CA GLU A 662 2.85 7.52 14.65
C GLU A 662 3.05 8.47 13.46
N TRP A 663 4.09 9.28 13.53
CA TRP A 663 4.50 10.11 12.40
C TRP A 663 6.02 10.20 12.41
N LEU A 664 6.63 9.39 11.55
CA LEU A 664 8.07 9.29 11.37
C LEU A 664 8.43 9.77 9.97
N ASP A 665 9.50 10.55 9.88
CA ASP A 665 10.09 11.01 8.62
C ASP A 665 11.58 10.75 8.67
N ALA A 666 12.11 10.08 7.65
CA ALA A 666 13.53 9.75 7.58
C ALA A 666 14.39 11.01 7.67
N SER A 667 15.52 10.91 8.41
CA SER A 667 16.46 12.03 8.54
C SER A 667 17.29 12.26 7.26
N TYR A 668 17.08 11.45 6.23
CA TYR A 668 17.80 11.45 4.95
C TYR A 668 16.82 11.27 3.79
N SER A 669 17.18 11.78 2.61
CA SER A 669 16.27 11.85 1.44
C SER A 669 16.54 10.83 0.34
N GLN A 670 17.72 10.16 0.37
CA GLN A 670 18.10 9.16 -0.63
C GLN A 670 18.37 7.82 0.05
N PRO A 671 18.11 6.68 -0.63
CA PRO A 671 18.55 5.38 -0.13
C PRO A 671 20.04 5.40 0.20
N ARG A 672 20.40 4.82 1.32
CA ARG A 672 21.79 4.72 1.78
C ARG A 672 22.19 3.27 1.87
N THR A 673 23.36 2.96 1.34
CA THR A 673 23.92 1.62 1.29
C THR A 673 25.31 1.64 1.89
N VAL A 674 25.66 0.59 2.62
CA VAL A 674 27.03 0.30 3.00
C VAL A 674 27.41 -1.04 2.39
N LYS A 675 28.56 -1.10 1.74
CA LYS A 675 29.17 -2.34 1.30
C LYS A 675 30.03 -2.90 2.45
N VAL A 676 29.90 -4.17 2.71
CA VAL A 676 30.67 -4.86 3.76
C VAL A 676 31.56 -5.91 3.09
N LYS A 677 32.89 -5.71 3.17
CA LYS A 677 33.87 -6.62 2.62
C LYS A 677 34.19 -7.72 3.61
N ILE A 678 34.11 -8.95 3.15
CA ILE A 678 34.35 -10.18 3.92
C ILE A 678 35.45 -10.94 3.24
N GLU A 679 36.43 -11.42 3.99
CA GLU A 679 37.56 -12.21 3.48
C GLU A 679 37.66 -13.53 4.21
N GLN A 680 38.12 -14.58 3.48
CA GLN A 680 38.63 -15.83 4.11
C GLN A 680 39.91 -15.55 4.88
N THR A 681 40.09 -16.26 5.97
CA THR A 681 41.29 -16.10 6.80
C THR A 681 42.51 -16.79 6.19
N ILE A 682 42.28 -17.82 5.34
CA ILE A 682 43.33 -18.59 4.66
C ILE A 682 43.51 -18.05 3.24
N ALA A 683 44.76 -17.82 2.86
CA ALA A 683 45.10 -17.43 1.50
C ALA A 683 45.43 -18.68 0.65
N ASN A 684 44.96 -18.70 -0.58
CA ASN A 684 45.37 -19.63 -1.60
C ASN A 684 46.49 -18.97 -2.41
N ASN A 685 47.70 -19.56 -2.35
CA ASN A 685 48.90 -19.00 -3.01
C ASN A 685 49.12 -17.49 -2.73
N GLY A 686 48.86 -17.05 -1.50
CA GLY A 686 49.04 -15.66 -1.07
C GLY A 686 47.83 -14.73 -1.34
N ILE A 687 46.79 -15.21 -2.04
CA ILE A 687 45.60 -14.43 -2.34
C ILE A 687 44.45 -14.90 -1.47
N LYS A 688 43.87 -13.99 -0.71
CA LYS A 688 42.64 -14.25 0.09
C LYS A 688 41.42 -14.05 -0.76
N GLN A 689 40.46 -14.96 -0.61
CA GLN A 689 39.16 -14.79 -1.21
C GLN A 689 38.38 -13.69 -0.45
N PHE A 690 37.62 -12.84 -1.17
CA PHE A 690 36.74 -11.88 -0.59
C PHE A 690 35.38 -11.88 -1.29
N THR A 691 34.39 -11.41 -0.58
CA THR A 691 33.06 -11.13 -1.10
C THR A 691 32.57 -9.82 -0.50
N VAL A 692 31.58 -9.18 -1.14
CA VAL A 692 30.97 -7.95 -0.67
C VAL A 692 29.48 -8.17 -0.55
N ILE A 693 28.92 -7.81 0.60
CA ILE A 693 27.46 -7.73 0.79
C ILE A 693 27.03 -6.28 0.91
N ASN A 694 25.84 -5.98 0.41
CA ASN A 694 25.22 -4.66 0.45
C ASN A 694 24.10 -4.63 1.48
N ILE A 695 24.16 -3.69 2.41
CA ILE A 695 23.11 -3.46 3.40
C ILE A 695 22.52 -2.09 3.11
N THR A 696 21.23 -2.04 2.77
CA THR A 696 20.57 -0.83 2.31
C THR A 696 19.41 -0.45 3.23
N GLN A 697 19.28 0.84 3.50
CA GLN A 697 18.13 1.42 4.20
C GLN A 697 17.49 2.52 3.34
N THR A 698 16.16 2.46 3.18
CA THR A 698 15.39 3.39 2.35
C THR A 698 14.72 4.48 3.18
N PRO A 699 14.73 5.75 2.71
CA PRO A 699 14.02 6.84 3.34
C PRO A 699 12.51 6.75 3.11
N GLY A 700 11.78 7.69 3.70
CA GLY A 700 10.37 7.88 3.46
C GLY A 700 9.65 8.47 4.65
N ILE A 701 8.33 8.53 4.56
CA ILE A 701 7.45 8.98 5.62
C ILE A 701 6.57 7.79 6.01
N ARG A 702 6.39 7.58 7.31
CA ARG A 702 5.38 6.67 7.86
C ARG A 702 4.49 7.47 8.79
N ARG A 703 3.21 7.51 8.50
CA ARG A 703 2.28 8.39 9.20
C ARG A 703 0.91 7.74 9.29
N TYR A 704 0.42 7.53 10.52
CA TYR A 704 -0.97 7.16 10.77
C TYR A 704 -1.44 7.78 12.08
N GLY A 705 -2.74 7.95 12.20
CA GLY A 705 -3.35 8.56 13.37
C GLY A 705 -4.85 8.34 13.39
N VAL A 706 -5.46 8.88 14.42
CA VAL A 706 -6.91 8.92 14.62
C VAL A 706 -7.43 10.34 14.45
N SER A 707 -8.75 10.51 14.38
CA SER A 707 -9.39 11.82 14.38
C SER A 707 -10.77 11.75 15.03
N THR A 708 -11.50 12.84 14.95
CA THR A 708 -12.90 12.83 15.35
C THR A 708 -13.82 12.46 14.18
N LEU A 709 -14.86 11.72 14.48
CA LEU A 709 -15.91 11.30 13.55
C LEU A 709 -17.24 11.92 13.96
N TYR A 710 -18.11 12.15 12.98
CA TYR A 710 -19.40 12.81 13.19
C TYR A 710 -20.51 12.05 12.46
N GLN A 711 -21.66 11.81 13.12
CA GLN A 711 -22.88 11.41 12.44
C GLN A 711 -23.49 12.64 11.76
N TYR A 712 -23.94 12.51 10.50
CA TYR A 712 -24.39 13.66 9.73
C TYR A 712 -25.49 14.46 10.45
N GLY A 713 -25.24 15.74 10.57
CA GLY A 713 -26.15 16.67 11.24
C GLY A 713 -25.93 16.84 12.74
N ARG A 714 -24.98 16.09 13.35
CA ARG A 714 -24.57 16.23 14.76
C ARG A 714 -23.32 17.08 14.89
N LYS A 715 -23.32 17.92 15.93
CA LYS A 715 -22.14 18.68 16.36
C LYS A 715 -21.17 17.83 17.19
N ASP A 716 -21.62 16.68 17.70
CA ASP A 716 -20.89 15.88 18.67
C ASP A 716 -19.81 15.06 18.00
N ALA A 717 -18.59 15.20 18.47
CA ALA A 717 -17.41 14.45 18.01
C ALA A 717 -17.36 13.06 18.67
N PHE A 718 -16.99 12.05 17.90
CA PHE A 718 -16.77 10.68 18.36
C PHE A 718 -15.33 10.25 18.08
N PRO A 719 -14.70 9.48 18.98
CA PRO A 719 -13.33 9.04 18.77
C PRO A 719 -13.23 7.96 17.67
N SER A 720 -12.20 8.03 16.82
CA SER A 720 -11.90 6.99 15.82
C SER A 720 -10.93 5.93 16.32
N VAL A 721 -10.66 5.85 17.62
CA VAL A 721 -9.80 4.82 18.21
C VAL A 721 -10.43 3.42 18.11
N LEU A 722 -9.60 2.41 17.91
CA LEU A 722 -10.05 1.02 17.71
C LEU A 722 -10.48 0.35 19.04
N LEU A 723 -9.76 0.62 20.13
CA LEU A 723 -9.98 -0.02 21.41
C LEU A 723 -10.70 0.93 22.39
N ARG A 724 -11.79 0.45 22.99
CA ARG A 724 -12.52 1.21 24.01
C ARG A 724 -11.65 1.59 25.22
N SER A 725 -10.64 0.80 25.53
CA SER A 725 -9.67 1.10 26.62
C SER A 725 -8.79 2.34 26.35
N GLN A 726 -8.79 2.85 25.11
CA GLN A 726 -8.11 4.07 24.72
C GLN A 726 -9.01 5.32 24.81
N ILE A 727 -10.22 5.18 25.34
CA ILE A 727 -11.18 6.27 25.49
C ILE A 727 -11.39 6.51 26.97
N TYR A 728 -11.11 7.71 27.41
CA TYR A 728 -11.19 8.15 28.80
C TYR A 728 -12.42 9.05 29.00
N GLY A 729 -12.90 9.25 30.24
CA GLY A 729 -14.08 10.05 30.56
C GLY A 729 -15.37 9.25 30.83
N GLY A 730 -15.48 8.05 30.30
CA GLY A 730 -16.54 7.10 30.70
C GLY A 730 -17.93 7.29 30.09
N HIS A 731 -18.16 8.35 29.28
CA HIS A 731 -19.48 8.67 28.72
C HIS A 731 -19.61 8.37 27.21
N PHE A 732 -18.61 7.71 26.61
CA PHE A 732 -18.68 7.25 25.23
C PHE A 732 -19.28 5.85 25.14
N ASP A 733 -20.30 5.67 24.28
CA ASP A 733 -20.90 4.39 23.97
C ASP A 733 -21.36 4.34 22.49
N TYR A 734 -21.21 3.20 21.86
CA TYR A 734 -21.62 2.95 20.46
C TYR A 734 -22.60 1.77 20.34
N ASN A 735 -23.07 1.21 21.46
CA ASN A 735 -23.95 0.05 21.47
C ASN A 735 -25.42 0.42 21.81
N LYS A 736 -25.88 1.60 21.35
CA LYS A 736 -27.29 2.02 21.53
C LYS A 736 -28.09 1.72 20.29
N ASP A 737 -29.15 0.91 20.49
CA ASP A 737 -30.11 0.63 19.45
C ASP A 737 -31.06 1.80 19.25
N ASN A 738 -31.51 1.95 17.98
CA ASN A 738 -32.58 2.79 17.52
C ASN A 738 -32.31 4.27 17.29
N THR A 739 -32.99 4.77 16.28
CA THR A 739 -33.14 6.19 15.97
C THR A 739 -33.70 6.95 17.15
N ILE A 740 -33.13 8.11 17.39
CA ILE A 740 -33.46 9.01 18.50
C ILE A 740 -33.92 10.36 17.96
N THR A 741 -34.46 11.22 18.82
CA THR A 741 -34.72 12.61 18.45
C THR A 741 -33.49 13.49 18.60
N ILE A 742 -33.38 14.57 17.82
CA ILE A 742 -32.28 15.55 17.90
C ILE A 742 -32.03 16.03 19.34
N PRO A 743 -33.08 16.46 20.11
CA PRO A 743 -32.87 16.90 21.50
C PRO A 743 -32.25 15.84 22.39
N LYS A 744 -32.69 14.58 22.24
CA LYS A 744 -32.11 13.47 23.00
C LYS A 744 -30.67 13.17 22.62
N ALA A 745 -30.30 13.36 21.35
CA ALA A 745 -28.91 13.23 20.92
C ALA A 745 -28.04 14.35 21.54
N ILE A 746 -28.52 15.57 21.62
CA ILE A 746 -27.83 16.69 22.31
C ILE A 746 -27.60 16.36 23.79
N GLN A 747 -28.59 15.72 24.46
CA GLN A 747 -28.45 15.28 25.87
C GLN A 747 -27.41 14.14 26.04
N ASN A 748 -27.04 13.45 24.98
CA ASN A 748 -26.14 12.29 25.01
C ASN A 748 -25.01 12.46 23.99
N PRO A 749 -24.10 13.43 24.16
CA PRO A 749 -23.08 13.77 23.17
C PRO A 749 -22.06 12.65 22.94
N GLY A 750 -21.86 11.72 23.87
CA GLY A 750 -20.97 10.57 23.74
C GLY A 750 -21.61 9.32 23.12
N MET A 751 -22.91 9.36 22.77
CA MET A 751 -23.62 8.18 22.27
C MET A 751 -23.74 8.17 20.76
N ILE A 752 -23.29 7.06 20.12
CA ILE A 752 -23.55 6.78 18.70
C ILE A 752 -24.86 6.01 18.58
N TYR A 753 -25.74 6.48 17.73
CA TYR A 753 -27.03 5.86 17.46
C TYR A 753 -27.01 5.12 16.13
N LYS A 754 -27.39 3.86 16.16
CA LYS A 754 -27.37 2.95 15.01
C LYS A 754 -28.67 3.10 14.18
N ALA A 755 -28.58 2.82 12.89
CA ALA A 755 -29.75 2.58 12.07
C ALA A 755 -30.31 1.17 12.34
N ASN A 756 -31.60 0.98 12.18
CA ASN A 756 -32.20 -0.35 12.31
C ASN A 756 -32.05 -1.11 10.98
N ASP A 757 -31.37 -2.25 10.97
CA ASP A 757 -31.08 -3.06 9.76
C ASP A 757 -32.34 -3.67 9.12
N ASN A 758 -33.47 -3.69 9.82
CA ASN A 758 -34.72 -4.32 9.36
C ASN A 758 -35.63 -3.39 8.55
N ASP A 759 -35.19 -2.16 8.26
CA ASP A 759 -36.00 -1.15 7.60
C ASP A 759 -35.17 -0.45 6.51
N ASP A 760 -35.37 -0.83 5.25
CA ASP A 760 -34.63 -0.30 4.08
C ASP A 760 -34.73 1.22 3.94
N ASP A 761 -35.73 1.86 4.57
CA ASP A 761 -35.92 3.31 4.58
C ASP A 761 -35.20 4.03 5.76
N ASN A 762 -34.43 3.30 6.60
CA ASN A 762 -33.92 3.80 7.89
C ASN A 762 -32.41 3.87 8.00
N ASN A 763 -31.78 4.64 7.12
CA ASN A 763 -30.32 4.85 7.12
C ASN A 763 -29.86 6.02 8.01
N THR A 764 -30.72 6.50 8.95
CA THR A 764 -30.47 7.68 9.76
C THR A 764 -30.37 7.37 11.24
N TRP A 765 -29.61 8.17 11.98
CA TRP A 765 -29.48 8.05 13.44
C TRP A 765 -30.65 8.70 14.21
N TYR A 766 -31.50 9.50 13.54
CA TYR A 766 -32.63 10.18 14.16
C TYR A 766 -33.88 10.13 13.29
N ARG A 767 -35.03 10.25 13.93
CA ARG A 767 -36.33 10.47 13.30
C ARG A 767 -37.01 11.73 13.87
N SER A 768 -37.67 12.49 13.03
CA SER A 768 -38.53 13.59 13.48
C SER A 768 -39.93 13.05 13.75
N PRO A 769 -40.43 13.09 15.00
CA PRO A 769 -41.79 12.62 15.32
C PRO A 769 -42.88 13.42 14.57
N ASP A 770 -42.60 14.71 14.35
CA ASP A 770 -43.61 15.67 13.81
C ASP A 770 -43.75 15.61 12.28
N LYS A 771 -42.87 14.85 11.60
CA LYS A 771 -42.75 14.78 10.14
C LYS A 771 -42.95 13.40 9.52
N GLY A 772 -43.59 12.48 10.26
CA GLY A 772 -43.82 11.12 9.75
C GLY A 772 -42.54 10.29 9.57
N GLY A 773 -41.48 10.63 10.32
CA GLY A 773 -40.19 9.90 10.27
C GLY A 773 -39.17 10.45 9.28
N TYR A 774 -39.46 11.57 8.63
CA TYR A 774 -38.51 12.17 7.67
C TYR A 774 -37.30 12.82 8.33
N THR A 775 -36.18 12.93 7.57
CA THR A 775 -34.90 13.49 8.01
C THR A 775 -34.71 14.89 7.43
N TYR A 776 -34.09 15.79 8.21
CA TYR A 776 -33.82 17.16 7.72
C TYR A 776 -32.56 17.18 6.85
N LEU A 777 -32.60 17.98 5.76
CA LEU A 777 -31.47 18.14 4.82
C LEU A 777 -30.43 19.12 5.33
N ASN A 778 -30.83 20.11 6.09
CA ASN A 778 -30.10 21.34 6.37
C ASN A 778 -29.43 21.38 7.76
N LEU A 779 -29.20 20.25 8.40
CA LEU A 779 -28.68 20.25 9.78
C LEU A 779 -27.30 20.89 9.92
N TRP A 780 -26.41 20.80 8.93
CA TRP A 780 -25.11 21.46 8.93
C TRP A 780 -25.04 22.72 8.08
N ALA A 781 -25.85 22.81 7.02
CA ALA A 781 -25.89 23.93 6.09
C ALA A 781 -27.31 24.49 5.96
N ALA A 782 -27.58 25.68 6.53
CA ALA A 782 -28.88 26.28 6.55
C ALA A 782 -29.49 26.49 5.14
N ASN A 783 -28.63 26.74 4.14
CA ASN A 783 -29.00 26.90 2.73
C ASN A 783 -29.13 25.57 1.96
N ASN A 784 -28.95 24.41 2.58
CA ASN A 784 -29.21 23.15 1.93
C ASN A 784 -30.70 22.85 1.87
N GLY A 785 -31.33 23.21 0.76
CA GLY A 785 -32.75 23.02 0.49
C GLY A 785 -33.06 22.02 -0.60
N SER A 786 -32.03 21.29 -1.10
CA SER A 786 -32.11 20.37 -2.22
C SER A 786 -31.37 19.07 -1.92
N THR A 787 -31.73 18.01 -2.62
CA THR A 787 -31.05 16.71 -2.62
C THR A 787 -30.11 16.54 -3.84
N SER A 788 -29.76 17.61 -4.51
CA SER A 788 -28.86 17.61 -5.67
C SER A 788 -27.40 17.59 -5.24
N ILE A 789 -26.56 16.86 -5.98
CA ILE A 789 -25.10 16.93 -5.89
C ILE A 789 -24.56 18.34 -6.23
N GLU A 790 -25.35 19.11 -6.99
CA GLU A 790 -25.02 20.45 -7.46
C GLU A 790 -25.28 21.54 -6.38
N MET A 791 -24.90 21.25 -5.12
CA MET A 791 -24.81 22.34 -4.14
C MET A 791 -23.61 23.20 -4.52
N THR A 792 -23.87 24.25 -5.26
CA THR A 792 -22.85 25.21 -5.73
C THR A 792 -22.53 26.25 -4.67
N ASP A 793 -23.51 26.61 -3.87
CA ASP A 793 -23.38 27.61 -2.82
C ASP A 793 -22.64 27.06 -1.60
N ARG A 794 -21.73 27.84 -1.06
CA ARG A 794 -21.02 27.48 0.17
C ARG A 794 -22.00 27.36 1.34
N PRO A 795 -21.77 26.42 2.28
CA PRO A 795 -22.66 26.20 3.41
C PRO A 795 -22.78 27.43 4.31
N ILE A 796 -24.01 27.78 4.66
CA ILE A 796 -24.28 28.70 5.76
C ILE A 796 -24.36 27.85 7.03
N LYS A 797 -23.35 28.00 7.90
CA LYS A 797 -23.20 27.18 9.10
C LYS A 797 -24.41 27.27 10.02
N THR A 798 -24.87 26.14 10.50
CA THR A 798 -25.90 26.04 11.55
C THR A 798 -25.23 25.87 12.92
N VAL A 799 -26.03 25.93 13.99
CA VAL A 799 -25.57 25.63 15.35
C VAL A 799 -25.09 24.19 15.51
N TYR A 800 -25.43 23.31 14.59
CA TYR A 800 -24.99 21.90 14.64
C TYR A 800 -23.75 21.60 13.76
N ASP A 801 -23.25 22.55 12.96
CA ASP A 801 -22.01 22.38 12.21
C ASP A 801 -20.83 22.20 13.19
N PRO A 802 -20.02 21.10 13.06
CA PRO A 802 -18.96 20.79 14.02
C PRO A 802 -17.68 21.59 13.81
N CYS A 803 -17.53 22.31 12.68
CA CYS A 803 -16.25 22.93 12.32
C CYS A 803 -15.88 24.10 13.22
N PRO A 804 -14.57 24.38 13.39
CA PRO A 804 -14.07 25.58 14.09
C PRO A 804 -14.57 26.89 13.45
N ALA A 805 -14.43 27.99 14.17
CA ALA A 805 -14.72 29.33 13.65
C ALA A 805 -13.90 29.60 12.36
N GLY A 806 -14.56 30.21 11.36
CA GLY A 806 -13.97 30.50 10.05
C GLY A 806 -13.89 29.32 9.07
N PHE A 807 -14.37 28.13 9.46
CA PHE A 807 -14.44 26.94 8.64
C PHE A 807 -15.84 26.31 8.65
N SER A 808 -16.19 25.60 7.58
CA SER A 808 -17.45 24.86 7.42
C SER A 808 -17.21 23.49 6.80
N ILE A 809 -18.24 22.63 6.84
CA ILE A 809 -18.26 21.37 6.09
C ILE A 809 -18.16 21.71 4.58
N PRO A 810 -17.27 21.01 3.80
CA PRO A 810 -17.12 21.27 2.36
C PRO A 810 -18.37 20.84 1.57
N ILE A 811 -18.54 21.44 0.39
CA ILE A 811 -19.47 20.94 -0.64
C ILE A 811 -18.76 19.87 -1.50
N PRO A 812 -19.50 19.01 -2.23
CA PRO A 812 -18.88 17.98 -3.09
C PRO A 812 -17.88 18.55 -4.11
N ALA A 813 -18.17 19.73 -4.68
CA ALA A 813 -17.33 20.41 -5.65
C ALA A 813 -15.89 20.68 -5.12
N ALA A 814 -15.70 20.82 -3.81
CA ALA A 814 -14.38 21.04 -3.21
C ALA A 814 -13.41 19.88 -3.46
N PHE A 815 -13.91 18.66 -3.70
CA PHE A 815 -13.10 17.46 -3.89
C PHE A 815 -12.88 17.07 -5.35
N THR A 816 -13.49 17.78 -6.31
CA THR A 816 -13.39 17.40 -7.73
C THR A 816 -11.99 17.56 -8.30
N GLY A 817 -11.13 18.43 -7.72
CA GLY A 817 -9.74 18.59 -8.09
C GLY A 817 -8.84 17.38 -7.76
N PHE A 818 -9.30 16.42 -6.97
CA PHE A 818 -8.51 15.23 -6.58
C PHE A 818 -8.49 14.12 -7.63
N THR A 819 -9.19 14.33 -8.74
CA THR A 819 -9.03 13.56 -9.98
C THR A 819 -8.88 14.50 -11.16
N THR A 820 -8.17 14.08 -12.19
CA THR A 820 -8.00 14.88 -13.42
C THR A 820 -9.29 15.08 -14.21
N THR A 821 -10.27 14.22 -13.99
CA THR A 821 -11.58 14.23 -14.66
C THR A 821 -12.68 14.95 -13.85
N GLY A 822 -12.41 15.34 -12.61
CA GLY A 822 -13.43 15.88 -11.70
C GLY A 822 -14.45 14.86 -11.17
N ASN A 823 -14.39 13.62 -11.64
CA ASN A 823 -15.39 12.58 -11.39
C ASN A 823 -14.78 11.35 -10.70
N ARG A 824 -15.65 10.39 -10.39
CA ARG A 824 -15.25 9.04 -9.96
C ARG A 824 -14.32 8.40 -10.99
N THR A 825 -13.23 7.81 -10.52
CA THR A 825 -12.32 7.07 -11.37
C THR A 825 -11.67 5.88 -10.66
N THR A 826 -11.50 4.77 -11.40
CA THR A 826 -10.73 3.59 -11.00
C THR A 826 -9.35 3.57 -11.63
N LYS A 827 -9.04 4.51 -12.50
CA LYS A 827 -7.76 4.59 -13.20
C LYS A 827 -6.79 5.41 -12.38
N THR A 828 -5.72 4.80 -11.93
CA THR A 828 -4.66 5.46 -11.14
C THR A 828 -3.97 6.60 -11.90
N SER A 829 -3.95 6.54 -13.24
CA SER A 829 -3.43 7.63 -14.10
C SER A 829 -4.31 8.90 -14.10
N GLU A 830 -5.55 8.80 -13.63
CA GLU A 830 -6.48 9.92 -13.49
C GLU A 830 -6.51 10.46 -12.05
N TRP A 831 -5.76 9.88 -11.12
CA TRP A 831 -5.67 10.33 -9.74
C TRP A 831 -4.72 11.52 -9.65
N ASN A 832 -5.16 12.55 -8.97
CA ASN A 832 -4.36 13.73 -8.69
C ASN A 832 -3.65 13.59 -7.34
N VAL A 833 -2.74 12.60 -7.24
CA VAL A 833 -1.98 12.28 -6.04
C VAL A 833 -0.48 12.23 -6.34
N ASP A 834 0.33 12.49 -5.33
CA ASP A 834 1.79 12.51 -5.46
C ASP A 834 2.38 11.12 -5.77
N ASN A 835 1.82 10.07 -5.17
CA ASN A 835 2.25 8.70 -5.40
C ASN A 835 1.05 7.74 -5.32
N THR A 836 0.88 6.93 -6.35
CA THR A 836 -0.20 5.93 -6.46
C THR A 836 0.21 4.54 -5.98
N SER A 837 1.46 4.36 -5.51
CA SER A 837 1.94 3.03 -5.10
C SER A 837 1.19 2.53 -3.86
N GLN A 838 0.87 1.25 -3.86
CA GLN A 838 0.24 0.60 -2.71
C GLN A 838 1.14 0.66 -1.47
N GLU A 839 2.44 0.54 -1.66
CA GLU A 839 3.41 0.60 -0.56
C GLU A 839 3.36 1.94 0.17
N ASP A 840 3.33 3.05 -0.57
CA ASP A 840 3.24 4.38 0.03
C ASP A 840 1.89 4.64 0.69
N PHE A 841 0.79 4.17 0.11
CA PHE A 841 -0.53 4.26 0.70
C PHE A 841 -0.61 3.52 2.05
N VAL A 842 -0.15 2.27 2.10
CA VAL A 842 -0.15 1.45 3.33
C VAL A 842 0.77 2.05 4.39
N ARG A 843 1.91 2.63 3.98
CA ARG A 843 2.86 3.26 4.88
C ARG A 843 2.35 4.57 5.48
N ASN A 844 1.67 5.38 4.66
CA ASN A 844 1.16 6.68 5.05
C ASN A 844 -0.29 6.63 5.57
N PHE A 845 -1.00 5.53 5.39
CA PHE A 845 -2.42 5.42 5.72
C PHE A 845 -3.19 6.62 5.15
N GLY A 846 -3.01 6.90 3.86
CA GLY A 846 -3.63 8.01 3.16
C GLY A 846 -2.87 8.44 1.92
N PHE A 847 -3.38 9.46 1.24
CA PHE A 847 -2.75 10.06 0.08
C PHE A 847 -2.36 11.52 0.32
N ASN A 848 -1.26 11.94 -0.31
CA ASN A 848 -0.95 13.33 -0.58
C ASN A 848 -1.61 13.72 -1.91
N PHE A 849 -2.73 14.41 -1.86
CA PHE A 849 -3.41 14.92 -3.05
C PHE A 849 -2.74 16.21 -3.52
N TRP A 850 -2.48 16.34 -4.82
CA TRP A 850 -2.01 17.59 -5.39
C TRP A 850 -3.09 18.68 -5.25
N THR A 851 -2.67 19.89 -4.86
CA THR A 851 -3.58 21.01 -4.62
C THR A 851 -3.99 21.73 -5.90
N ASN A 852 -3.23 21.51 -6.97
CA ASN A 852 -3.47 22.12 -8.28
C ASN A 852 -2.87 21.27 -9.40
N ARG A 853 -3.06 21.69 -10.64
CA ARG A 853 -2.55 21.01 -11.84
C ARG A 853 -1.04 21.18 -12.05
N ASP A 854 -0.40 22.14 -11.38
CA ASP A 854 1.05 22.38 -11.49
C ASP A 854 1.86 21.47 -10.58
N HIS A 855 1.21 20.68 -9.74
CA HIS A 855 1.81 19.70 -8.82
C HIS A 855 2.91 20.32 -7.92
N ASN A 856 2.68 21.52 -7.42
CA ASN A 856 3.67 22.25 -6.61
C ASN A 856 3.48 22.09 -5.09
N GLN A 857 2.30 21.65 -4.65
CA GLN A 857 1.96 21.46 -3.24
C GLN A 857 0.98 20.31 -3.09
N THR A 858 1.05 19.60 -1.97
CA THR A 858 0.12 18.52 -1.64
C THR A 858 -0.67 18.80 -0.36
N LEU A 859 -1.86 18.21 -0.30
CA LEU A 859 -2.70 18.12 0.88
C LEU A 859 -2.81 16.66 1.31
N PHE A 860 -2.35 16.34 2.53
CA PHE A 860 -2.48 14.98 3.04
C PHE A 860 -3.91 14.72 3.55
N ILE A 861 -4.52 13.65 3.07
CA ILE A 861 -5.82 13.16 3.55
C ILE A 861 -5.67 11.73 4.04
N PRO A 862 -5.83 11.48 5.37
CA PRO A 862 -5.64 10.16 5.96
C PRO A 862 -6.84 9.23 5.77
N THR A 863 -6.58 7.91 5.82
CA THR A 863 -7.59 6.86 5.84
C THR A 863 -8.05 6.57 7.27
N ILE A 864 -8.87 7.44 7.81
CA ILE A 864 -9.40 7.32 9.18
C ILE A 864 -10.41 6.17 9.32
N GLY A 865 -10.99 5.73 8.19
CA GLY A 865 -12.13 4.81 8.22
C GLY A 865 -13.41 5.47 8.70
N SER A 866 -14.29 4.67 9.29
CA SER A 866 -15.60 5.12 9.75
C SER A 866 -16.10 4.30 10.94
N ARG A 867 -17.11 4.77 11.66
CA ARG A 867 -17.92 3.89 12.52
C ARG A 867 -19.17 3.46 11.76
N ARG A 868 -19.37 2.14 11.69
CA ARG A 868 -20.47 1.53 10.91
C ARG A 868 -21.84 1.99 11.39
N HIS A 869 -22.74 2.20 10.45
CA HIS A 869 -24.11 2.68 10.66
C HIS A 869 -24.97 1.76 11.55
N ASN A 870 -24.71 0.44 11.54
CA ASN A 870 -25.50 -0.58 12.21
C ASN A 870 -24.84 -1.17 13.47
N THR A 871 -23.52 -1.04 13.62
CA THR A 871 -22.80 -1.58 14.78
C THR A 871 -22.13 -0.51 15.62
N GLY A 872 -21.83 0.67 15.05
CA GLY A 872 -21.02 1.71 15.69
C GLY A 872 -19.54 1.36 15.87
N ILE A 873 -19.12 0.17 15.41
CA ILE A 873 -17.73 -0.31 15.50
C ILE A 873 -16.89 0.37 14.43
N MET A 874 -15.60 0.62 14.72
CA MET A 874 -14.65 1.12 13.75
C MET A 874 -14.48 0.14 12.59
N HIS A 875 -14.47 0.66 11.38
CA HIS A 875 -14.40 -0.08 10.14
C HIS A 875 -13.47 0.63 9.14
N GLU A 876 -12.71 -0.15 8.37
CA GLU A 876 -11.85 0.35 7.28
C GLU A 876 -10.78 1.37 7.71
N PHE A 877 -10.38 1.35 8.99
CA PHE A 877 -9.28 2.15 9.48
C PHE A 877 -7.98 1.76 8.75
N GLY A 878 -7.27 2.75 8.21
CA GLY A 878 -6.03 2.56 7.49
C GLY A 878 -6.20 2.13 6.02
N SER A 879 -7.40 1.72 5.58
CA SER A 879 -7.67 1.25 4.22
C SER A 879 -8.56 2.19 3.40
N ARG A 880 -9.47 2.94 4.05
CA ARG A 880 -10.42 3.82 3.37
C ARG A 880 -10.47 5.21 3.99
N GLY A 881 -10.36 6.25 3.16
CA GLY A 881 -10.71 7.63 3.49
C GLY A 881 -12.12 7.93 3.03
N LYS A 882 -13.00 8.35 3.94
CA LYS A 882 -14.37 8.74 3.63
C LYS A 882 -14.76 9.95 4.45
N TYR A 883 -15.10 11.05 3.78
CA TYR A 883 -15.25 12.37 4.40
C TYR A 883 -16.59 12.99 4.06
N TRP A 884 -17.30 13.54 5.06
CA TRP A 884 -18.57 14.19 4.84
C TRP A 884 -18.47 15.41 3.95
N THR A 885 -19.53 15.64 3.15
CA THR A 885 -19.85 16.93 2.53
C THR A 885 -21.16 17.48 3.10
N ALA A 886 -21.46 18.75 2.83
CA ALA A 886 -22.69 19.38 3.27
C ALA A 886 -23.93 18.97 2.45
N ALA A 887 -23.73 18.42 1.26
CA ALA A 887 -24.82 18.12 0.32
C ALA A 887 -25.51 16.79 0.63
N THR A 888 -26.83 16.76 0.53
CA THR A 888 -27.65 15.56 0.76
C THR A 888 -28.05 14.88 -0.55
N HIS A 889 -28.18 13.56 -0.52
CA HIS A 889 -28.54 12.73 -1.66
C HIS A 889 -30.06 12.71 -1.89
N TYR A 890 -30.51 12.42 -3.11
CA TYR A 890 -31.92 12.32 -3.47
C TYR A 890 -32.72 11.30 -2.65
N GLN A 891 -32.06 10.24 -2.17
CA GLN A 891 -32.57 9.41 -1.10
C GLN A 891 -32.29 10.15 0.21
N HIS A 892 -33.27 10.72 0.79
CA HIS A 892 -33.19 11.67 1.93
C HIS A 892 -32.45 11.14 3.16
N ASP A 893 -32.23 9.85 3.24
CA ASP A 893 -31.52 9.14 4.29
C ASP A 893 -29.99 9.10 4.08
N ARG A 894 -29.48 9.57 2.92
CA ARG A 894 -28.08 9.56 2.53
C ARG A 894 -27.52 10.97 2.33
N VAL A 895 -26.18 11.06 2.35
CA VAL A 895 -25.43 12.31 2.18
C VAL A 895 -24.23 12.03 1.30
N PHE A 896 -23.85 13.00 0.49
CA PHE A 896 -22.66 12.90 -0.32
C PHE A 896 -21.41 12.92 0.55
N ALA A 897 -20.41 12.12 0.16
CA ALA A 897 -19.13 12.01 0.80
C ALA A 897 -18.02 11.89 -0.25
N PHE A 898 -16.89 12.50 0.00
CA PHE A 898 -15.65 12.20 -0.70
C PHE A 898 -15.12 10.86 -0.18
N GLU A 899 -14.69 9.96 -1.08
CA GLU A 899 -14.23 8.63 -0.69
C GLU A 899 -13.08 8.16 -1.56
N PHE A 900 -12.08 7.54 -0.97
CA PHE A 900 -10.97 6.91 -1.69
C PHE A 900 -10.43 5.71 -0.94
N TYR A 901 -9.94 4.74 -1.69
CA TYR A 901 -9.18 3.60 -1.18
C TYR A 901 -8.24 3.04 -2.25
N ASN A 902 -7.14 2.48 -1.79
CA ASN A 902 -6.15 1.82 -2.63
C ASN A 902 -6.05 0.37 -2.17
N TYR A 903 -6.08 -0.54 -3.11
CA TYR A 903 -5.95 -2.00 -3.09
C TYR A 903 -5.96 -2.76 -1.75
N ASN A 904 -6.64 -3.91 -1.79
CA ASN A 904 -6.62 -5.03 -0.86
C ASN A 904 -7.30 -4.81 0.49
N ASP A 905 -8.59 -4.54 0.42
CA ASP A 905 -9.46 -5.16 1.42
C ASP A 905 -9.58 -6.64 1.06
N ILE A 906 -9.02 -7.53 1.91
CA ILE A 906 -9.02 -8.99 1.71
C ILE A 906 -10.47 -9.54 1.68
N GLU A 907 -11.44 -8.76 2.16
CA GLU A 907 -12.86 -9.13 2.21
C GLU A 907 -13.67 -8.71 0.98
N SER A 908 -13.18 -7.76 0.17
CA SER A 908 -13.84 -7.37 -1.08
C SER A 908 -12.80 -7.17 -2.17
N TYR A 909 -12.96 -7.80 -3.32
CA TYR A 909 -12.18 -7.62 -4.55
C TYR A 909 -12.28 -6.17 -5.09
N SER A 910 -11.90 -5.18 -4.27
CA SER A 910 -12.12 -3.77 -4.57
C SER A 910 -11.01 -3.26 -5.49
N ILE A 911 -11.39 -2.80 -6.65
CA ILE A 911 -10.52 -2.04 -7.56
C ILE A 911 -10.21 -0.71 -6.86
N PRO A 912 -8.95 -0.23 -6.87
CA PRO A 912 -8.61 1.08 -6.30
C PRO A 912 -9.46 2.18 -6.94
N ILE A 913 -9.96 3.12 -6.13
CA ILE A 913 -10.91 4.11 -6.62
C ILE A 913 -10.83 5.42 -5.83
N ILE A 914 -11.09 6.53 -6.52
CA ILE A 914 -11.44 7.81 -5.94
C ILE A 914 -12.84 8.18 -6.41
N TYR A 915 -13.73 8.45 -5.44
CA TYR A 915 -15.03 9.06 -5.64
C TYR A 915 -14.95 10.51 -5.17
N THR A 916 -14.97 11.46 -6.07
CA THR A 916 -15.07 12.88 -5.71
C THR A 916 -16.42 13.19 -5.04
N SER A 917 -17.42 12.36 -5.34
CA SER A 917 -18.75 12.40 -4.71
C SER A 917 -19.35 11.00 -4.71
N ASN A 918 -19.37 10.34 -3.56
CA ASN A 918 -20.12 9.13 -3.28
C ASN A 918 -21.21 9.45 -2.25
N PHE A 919 -22.03 8.49 -1.89
CA PHE A 919 -23.04 8.70 -0.85
C PHE A 919 -22.82 7.77 0.34
N SER A 920 -23.25 8.21 1.51
CA SER A 920 -23.20 7.44 2.75
C SER A 920 -24.47 7.61 3.56
N ARG A 921 -24.82 6.59 4.35
CA ARG A 921 -25.92 6.63 5.29
C ARG A 921 -25.63 7.62 6.42
N ARG A 922 -26.61 8.41 6.86
CA ARG A 922 -26.44 9.45 7.89
C ARG A 922 -26.00 8.92 9.26
N SER A 923 -26.28 7.65 9.54
CA SER A 923 -25.90 6.97 10.77
C SER A 923 -24.45 6.50 10.83
N PHE A 924 -23.71 6.50 9.69
CA PHE A 924 -22.26 6.42 9.77
C PHE A 924 -21.68 7.60 10.55
N ALA A 925 -20.60 7.36 11.28
CA ALA A 925 -19.78 8.46 11.74
C ALA A 925 -18.53 8.53 10.87
N LEU A 926 -18.35 9.65 10.13
CA LEU A 926 -17.24 9.90 9.24
C LEU A 926 -16.43 11.12 9.69
N PRO A 927 -15.16 11.24 9.31
CA PRO A 927 -14.36 12.43 9.55
C PRO A 927 -14.84 13.62 8.71
N VAL A 928 -14.41 14.79 9.13
CA VAL A 928 -14.64 16.06 8.44
C VAL A 928 -13.30 16.68 8.07
N ARG A 929 -13.18 17.15 6.82
CA ARG A 929 -12.08 18.00 6.37
C ARG A 929 -12.61 19.41 6.17
N PRO A 930 -12.41 20.33 7.12
CA PRO A 930 -12.99 21.65 7.03
C PRO A 930 -12.48 22.49 5.85
N VAL A 931 -13.38 23.33 5.29
CA VAL A 931 -13.05 24.33 4.27
C VAL A 931 -13.38 25.71 4.82
N ALA A 932 -12.49 26.69 4.60
CA ALA A 932 -12.67 28.06 5.07
C ALA A 932 -13.97 28.66 4.53
N GLU A 933 -14.70 29.38 5.39
CA GLU A 933 -15.80 30.25 4.98
C GLU A 933 -15.24 31.40 4.11
N LYS A 934 -15.90 31.74 3.01
CA LYS A 934 -15.60 32.93 2.19
C LYS A 934 -16.55 34.06 2.53
#